data_b9f96fa6b0298511b475925372b5c075
#
_entry.id   b9f96fa6b0298511b475925372b5c075
#
_cell.length_a   1.000
_cell.length_b   1.000
_cell.length_c   1.000
_cell.angle_alpha   90.00
_cell.angle_beta   90.00
_cell.angle_gamma   90.00
#
_symmetry.space_group_name_H-M   'P 1'
#
loop_
_entity.id
_entity.type
_entity.pdbx_description
1 polymer ?
#
loop_
_entity_poly.entity_id
_entity_poly.type
_entity_poly.pdbx_seq_one_letter_code
_entity_poly.pdbx_strand_id
1 'polypeptide(L)'
;MSPIQFRMVLLRKLTAAGMPWLMLALTATLFLLVATLVDLRPVVDEHFFFSSRDTAVRQAGKVDRRFPSSPNLILAVSARDISSAQYLGRIARLTRAVRSIDQVTSVKSLTAGPKNFQDAIESPFWRRLLISQDHKSSNLVLFVENKNTEELVRRLERIIDQFDQRDFRIHLAGTPYVVEMIRRNLVHDFRTFSLAAAILFGLTMALLFRSIRIFLGMLATCTSAVLLTLLLQSLLGQKIGILTVNLGTIVFIIALSHLVYMTFNWQTLARRAGKAPSDLASAARRMTLPASFWSMVCASLGFGSLLIVEAQPLRELGFGGVLGSVVAFLCAYLMYPAFLHWAQPRQTVVAALEPPRSFWSHRFVLPSLAVIVLAAGLALGLTRIDTDPSLLDYFKPGTDLRDGLEYVDRNGGANPLTIVVSDAHDRPLNTDEAYRKMWSLQQALEHDDNVGTVISLPVLLAEGDRTPFSFFFSYETILRFMEKPEHARIARSFVSPDRTEAVFLLRMIEAHRKQPRMEVVGHLRSIVRRHGFTPVLVGGVYYLEGRLAQLVASSLVTGLFWLNLLFIGIAWIVARSVRGAFAMIFSLTLVPLCMIGGIGWLHVPMDIISAPATNICIGIAIDSMIHLVFGVRRAQRDGKQGWAAWVAGRREQWRGIVYSDIIFAAGFAIFALSAFPPTQRLGLVVLAGLVLDVLANLLVLPLVGGGEWKRSRAKSAPRAAPATV
;
A
#
# COMPACT_ATOMS: atom_id res chain seq x y z
N MET A 1 -9.60 3.82 -62.26
CA MET A 1 -9.22 4.67 -61.09
C MET A 1 -8.64 5.95 -61.61
N SER A 2 -9.19 7.11 -61.19
CA SER A 2 -8.63 8.40 -61.62
C SER A 2 -7.25 8.62 -61.00
N PRO A 3 -6.33 9.40 -61.62
CA PRO A 3 -5.01 9.70 -61.08
C PRO A 3 -5.06 10.31 -59.67
N ILE A 4 -6.15 11.01 -59.32
CA ILE A 4 -6.40 11.60 -58.03
C ILE A 4 -6.73 10.51 -56.98
N GLN A 5 -7.53 9.50 -57.36
CA GLN A 5 -7.82 8.36 -56.49
C GLN A 5 -6.60 7.51 -56.21
N PHE A 6 -5.73 7.33 -57.22
CA PHE A 6 -4.45 6.59 -57.09
C PHE A 6 -3.49 7.35 -56.18
N ARG A 7 -3.33 8.68 -56.33
CA ARG A 7 -2.53 9.53 -55.41
C ARG A 7 -3.06 9.54 -54.00
N MET A 8 -4.35 9.62 -53.78
CA MET A 8 -4.97 9.54 -52.43
C MET A 8 -4.74 8.16 -51.79
N VAL A 9 -4.87 7.06 -52.55
CA VAL A 9 -4.59 5.71 -52.04
C VAL A 9 -3.12 5.50 -51.76
N LEU A 10 -2.22 6.06 -52.56
CA LEU A 10 -0.78 5.99 -52.36
C LEU A 10 -0.35 6.81 -51.15
N LEU A 11 -0.83 8.04 -51.01
CA LEU A 11 -0.63 8.90 -49.82
C LEU A 11 -1.17 8.23 -48.53
N ARG A 12 -2.34 7.61 -48.62
CA ARG A 12 -2.94 6.89 -47.46
C ARG A 12 -2.14 5.63 -47.11
N LYS A 13 -1.51 4.94 -48.07
CA LYS A 13 -0.61 3.82 -47.80
C LYS A 13 0.74 4.28 -47.22
N LEU A 14 1.31 5.36 -47.72
CA LEU A 14 2.58 5.92 -47.22
C LEU A 14 2.41 6.49 -45.79
N THR A 15 1.32 7.23 -45.51
CA THR A 15 1.03 7.70 -44.17
C THR A 15 0.71 6.55 -43.19
N ALA A 16 0.00 5.50 -43.67
CA ALA A 16 -0.26 4.33 -42.85
C ALA A 16 1.01 3.49 -42.52
N ALA A 17 1.98 3.47 -43.42
CA ALA A 17 3.26 2.77 -43.20
C ALA A 17 4.22 3.56 -42.27
N GLY A 18 4.17 4.88 -42.31
CA GLY A 18 4.98 5.76 -41.45
C GLY A 18 4.45 5.93 -40.03
N MET A 19 3.14 5.71 -39.79
CA MET A 19 2.50 5.96 -38.51
C MET A 19 3.06 5.12 -37.33
N PRO A 20 3.38 3.82 -37.47
CA PRO A 20 4.01 3.04 -36.40
C PRO A 20 5.38 3.60 -36.00
N TRP A 21 6.18 4.04 -36.95
CA TRP A 21 7.48 4.63 -36.67
C TRP A 21 7.36 5.99 -35.95
N LEU A 22 6.35 6.78 -36.30
CA LEU A 22 6.04 8.02 -35.59
C LEU A 22 5.66 7.74 -34.12
N MET A 23 4.87 6.68 -33.88
CA MET A 23 4.51 6.28 -32.49
C MET A 23 5.71 5.79 -31.69
N LEU A 24 6.63 5.04 -32.34
CA LEU A 24 7.90 4.64 -31.70
C LEU A 24 8.79 5.84 -31.40
N ALA A 25 8.90 6.79 -32.32
CA ALA A 25 9.63 8.05 -32.10
C ALA A 25 9.02 8.87 -30.94
N LEU A 26 7.69 8.95 -30.86
CA LEU A 26 6.99 9.60 -29.75
C LEU A 26 7.30 8.92 -28.42
N THR A 27 7.32 7.57 -28.37
CA THR A 27 7.71 6.81 -27.17
C THR A 27 9.14 7.12 -26.75
N ALA A 28 10.08 7.20 -27.69
CA ALA A 28 11.48 7.54 -27.43
C ALA A 28 11.61 8.99 -26.90
N THR A 29 10.85 9.93 -27.48
CA THR A 29 10.80 11.32 -27.00
C THR A 29 10.24 11.41 -25.58
N LEU A 30 9.16 10.72 -25.27
CA LEU A 30 8.61 10.66 -23.90
C LEU A 30 9.62 10.06 -22.93
N PHE A 31 10.34 9.03 -23.32
CA PHE A 31 11.40 8.46 -22.48
C PHE A 31 12.49 9.47 -22.15
N LEU A 32 12.95 10.23 -23.17
CA LEU A 32 13.95 11.27 -22.97
C LEU A 32 13.43 12.40 -22.05
N LEU A 33 12.18 12.83 -22.23
CA LEU A 33 11.56 13.85 -21.39
C LEU A 33 11.46 13.39 -19.93
N VAL A 34 11.01 12.16 -19.69
CA VAL A 34 10.93 11.62 -18.33
C VAL A 34 12.32 11.49 -17.72
N ALA A 35 13.30 10.98 -18.47
CA ALA A 35 14.68 10.83 -17.99
C ALA A 35 15.35 12.16 -17.60
N THR A 36 14.94 13.28 -18.22
CA THR A 36 15.52 14.60 -17.98
C THR A 36 14.72 15.48 -17.01
N LEU A 37 13.40 15.33 -16.95
CA LEU A 37 12.50 16.23 -16.23
C LEU A 37 11.88 15.62 -14.96
N VAL A 38 11.87 14.29 -14.83
CA VAL A 38 11.18 13.62 -13.72
C VAL A 38 12.19 13.06 -12.73
N ASP A 39 12.10 13.48 -11.48
CA ASP A 39 12.85 12.83 -10.40
C ASP A 39 12.12 11.52 -9.98
N LEU A 40 12.72 10.39 -10.34
CA LEU A 40 12.18 9.06 -10.04
C LEU A 40 12.56 8.54 -8.65
N ARG A 41 13.23 9.36 -7.81
CA ARG A 41 13.61 8.95 -6.46
C ARG A 41 12.40 8.98 -5.55
N PRO A 42 12.08 7.86 -4.86
CA PRO A 42 11.00 7.84 -3.89
C PRO A 42 11.30 8.78 -2.72
N VAL A 43 10.35 9.64 -2.40
CA VAL A 43 10.42 10.51 -1.22
C VAL A 43 9.74 9.80 -0.06
N VAL A 44 10.50 9.57 1.02
CA VAL A 44 9.99 9.02 2.28
C VAL A 44 10.32 10.02 3.37
N ASP A 45 9.31 10.58 4.00
CA ASP A 45 9.41 11.53 5.11
C ASP A 45 8.99 10.83 6.41
N GLU A 46 9.42 11.31 7.56
CA GLU A 46 9.04 10.77 8.88
C GLU A 46 7.53 10.74 9.11
N HIS A 47 6.79 11.65 8.45
CA HIS A 47 5.34 11.75 8.51
C HIS A 47 4.63 11.22 7.26
N PHE A 48 5.27 10.39 6.48
CA PHE A 48 4.87 9.96 5.14
C PHE A 48 3.49 9.28 5.04
N PHE A 49 2.95 8.77 6.13
CA PHE A 49 1.61 8.17 6.15
C PHE A 49 0.48 9.18 6.34
N PHE A 50 0.78 10.41 6.75
CA PHE A 50 -0.22 11.33 7.26
C PHE A 50 -0.38 12.58 6.41
N SER A 51 -1.63 13.02 6.25
CA SER A 51 -1.93 14.34 5.72
C SER A 51 -1.81 15.39 6.82
N SER A 52 -1.26 16.56 6.47
CA SER A 52 -1.23 17.73 7.36
C SER A 52 -2.61 18.21 7.84
N ARG A 53 -3.70 17.71 7.23
CA ARG A 53 -5.09 18.06 7.58
C ARG A 53 -5.68 17.20 8.70
N ASP A 54 -5.11 16.02 8.98
CA ASP A 54 -5.61 15.17 10.08
C ASP A 54 -5.42 15.83 11.45
N THR A 55 -6.41 15.67 12.32
CA THR A 55 -6.40 16.25 13.67
C THR A 55 -5.31 15.64 14.53
N ALA A 56 -5.01 14.34 14.37
CA ALA A 56 -3.96 13.66 15.12
C ALA A 56 -2.57 14.17 14.73
N VAL A 57 -2.32 14.37 13.42
CA VAL A 57 -1.08 14.98 12.92
C VAL A 57 -0.91 16.41 13.43
N ARG A 58 -1.99 17.19 13.44
CA ARG A 58 -1.94 18.54 14.01
C ARG A 58 -1.68 18.54 15.51
N GLN A 59 -2.23 17.56 16.24
CA GLN A 59 -1.94 17.40 17.68
C GLN A 59 -0.50 16.99 17.92
N ALA A 60 0.00 16.00 17.19
CA ALA A 60 1.40 15.58 17.25
C ALA A 60 2.35 16.76 16.91
N GLY A 61 2.07 17.50 15.86
CA GLY A 61 2.86 18.69 15.52
C GLY A 61 2.76 19.84 16.53
N LYS A 62 1.70 19.91 17.37
CA LYS A 62 1.65 20.82 18.53
C LYS A 62 2.55 20.33 19.65
N VAL A 63 2.61 19.00 19.89
CA VAL A 63 3.54 18.41 20.85
C VAL A 63 4.98 18.76 20.46
N ASP A 64 5.38 18.48 19.21
CA ASP A 64 6.75 18.73 18.73
C ASP A 64 7.16 20.21 18.78
N ARG A 65 6.20 21.12 18.58
CA ARG A 65 6.46 22.56 18.69
C ARG A 65 6.56 23.05 20.13
N ARG A 66 5.77 22.49 21.05
CA ARG A 66 5.82 22.87 22.48
C ARG A 66 6.99 22.22 23.19
N PHE A 67 7.28 20.98 22.86
CA PHE A 67 8.29 20.13 23.50
C PHE A 67 9.21 19.54 22.41
N PRO A 68 10.14 20.34 21.88
CA PRO A 68 11.00 19.91 20.79
C PRO A 68 11.87 18.74 21.23
N SER A 69 11.74 17.62 20.52
CA SER A 69 12.57 16.43 20.66
C SER A 69 13.53 16.31 19.49
N SER A 70 14.75 15.84 19.73
CA SER A 70 15.68 15.53 18.64
C SER A 70 15.44 14.10 18.20
N PRO A 71 15.48 13.83 16.87
CA PRO A 71 15.49 12.47 16.36
C PRO A 71 16.58 11.64 17.00
N ASN A 72 16.26 10.41 17.35
CA ASN A 72 17.23 9.53 18.00
C ASN A 72 17.30 8.16 17.35
N LEU A 73 18.47 7.54 17.50
CA LEU A 73 18.75 6.16 17.15
C LEU A 73 19.20 5.42 18.41
N ILE A 74 18.86 4.15 18.49
CA ILE A 74 19.21 3.30 19.62
C ILE A 74 20.04 2.14 19.08
N LEU A 75 21.26 1.99 19.60
CA LEU A 75 22.04 0.76 19.45
C LEU A 75 21.89 -0.04 20.74
N ALA A 76 21.10 -1.08 20.70
CA ALA A 76 21.01 -2.03 21.81
C ALA A 76 22.13 -3.05 21.66
N VAL A 77 23.04 -3.06 22.63
CA VAL A 77 24.22 -3.94 22.62
C VAL A 77 24.03 -5.02 23.67
N SER A 78 23.93 -6.27 23.22
CA SER A 78 23.74 -7.42 24.10
C SER A 78 25.04 -8.16 24.33
N ALA A 79 25.25 -8.66 25.56
CA ALA A 79 26.38 -9.49 25.95
C ALA A 79 26.01 -10.41 27.12
N ARG A 80 26.88 -11.37 27.43
CA ARG A 80 26.66 -12.27 28.58
C ARG A 80 26.68 -11.53 29.91
N ASP A 81 27.56 -10.54 30.03
CA ASP A 81 27.72 -9.71 31.22
C ASP A 81 28.06 -8.28 30.83
N ILE A 82 27.08 -7.38 31.03
CA ILE A 82 27.18 -5.94 30.73
C ILE A 82 27.94 -5.15 31.79
N SER A 83 28.27 -5.76 32.93
CA SER A 83 29.04 -5.13 34.01
C SER A 83 30.53 -5.30 33.83
N SER A 84 31.00 -6.24 33.00
CA SER A 84 32.39 -6.58 32.83
C SER A 84 33.22 -5.42 32.28
N ALA A 85 34.44 -5.27 32.77
CA ALA A 85 35.40 -4.25 32.31
C ALA A 85 35.68 -4.39 30.79
N GLN A 86 35.66 -5.61 30.26
CA GLN A 86 35.85 -5.88 28.85
C GLN A 86 34.69 -5.31 28.04
N TYR A 87 33.42 -5.53 28.47
CA TYR A 87 32.23 -4.98 27.85
C TYR A 87 32.24 -3.44 27.86
N LEU A 88 32.47 -2.85 29.03
CA LEU A 88 32.54 -1.39 29.19
C LEU A 88 33.65 -0.77 28.32
N GLY A 89 34.78 -1.43 28.20
CA GLY A 89 35.86 -1.01 27.30
C GLY A 89 35.46 -1.05 25.82
N ARG A 90 34.65 -2.04 25.41
CA ARG A 90 34.07 -2.10 24.03
C ARG A 90 33.03 -1.03 23.81
N ILE A 91 32.13 -0.81 24.76
CA ILE A 91 31.14 0.28 24.72
C ILE A 91 31.82 1.64 24.60
N ALA A 92 32.91 1.88 25.35
CA ALA A 92 33.66 3.15 25.26
C ALA A 92 34.27 3.37 23.86
N ARG A 93 34.81 2.32 23.23
CA ARG A 93 35.33 2.39 21.85
C ARG A 93 34.22 2.64 20.85
N LEU A 94 33.10 1.90 20.94
CA LEU A 94 31.92 2.07 20.09
C LEU A 94 31.36 3.48 20.24
N THR A 95 31.22 3.99 21.46
CA THR A 95 30.75 5.35 21.76
C THR A 95 31.61 6.41 21.07
N ARG A 96 32.96 6.24 21.11
CA ARG A 96 33.89 7.17 20.42
C ARG A 96 33.71 7.10 18.90
N ALA A 97 33.63 5.88 18.34
CA ALA A 97 33.49 5.68 16.91
C ALA A 97 32.17 6.30 16.37
N VAL A 98 31.09 6.11 17.09
CA VAL A 98 29.79 6.69 16.69
C VAL A 98 29.76 8.21 16.85
N ARG A 99 30.41 8.75 17.90
CA ARG A 99 30.50 10.21 18.13
C ARG A 99 31.29 10.93 17.04
N SER A 100 32.17 10.24 16.31
CA SER A 100 32.91 10.85 15.19
C SER A 100 32.11 11.08 13.92
N ILE A 101 30.83 10.69 13.88
CA ILE A 101 29.94 10.97 12.77
C ILE A 101 29.38 12.39 12.90
N ASP A 102 29.59 13.22 11.88
CA ASP A 102 29.26 14.66 11.91
C ASP A 102 27.78 14.95 12.24
N GLN A 103 26.86 14.06 11.83
CA GLN A 103 25.41 14.20 12.08
C GLN A 103 24.99 13.78 13.49
N VAL A 104 25.89 13.20 14.30
CA VAL A 104 25.60 12.80 15.67
C VAL A 104 25.92 13.95 16.62
N THR A 105 24.88 14.57 17.15
CA THR A 105 25.01 15.73 18.05
C THR A 105 25.37 15.34 19.48
N SER A 106 24.90 14.18 19.95
CA SER A 106 25.19 13.67 21.29
C SER A 106 25.02 12.16 21.35
N VAL A 107 25.83 11.49 22.15
CA VAL A 107 25.73 10.05 22.44
C VAL A 107 25.65 9.85 23.95
N LYS A 108 24.66 9.09 24.40
CA LYS A 108 24.52 8.63 25.77
C LYS A 108 24.72 7.12 25.82
N SER A 109 25.57 6.66 26.71
CA SER A 109 25.90 5.24 26.92
C SER A 109 26.36 4.98 28.36
N LEU A 110 26.56 3.74 28.72
CA LEU A 110 27.12 3.39 30.06
C LEU A 110 28.48 4.06 30.36
N THR A 111 29.21 4.51 29.34
CA THR A 111 30.49 5.19 29.45
C THR A 111 30.43 6.68 29.07
N ALA A 112 29.25 7.20 28.78
CA ALA A 112 29.02 8.59 28.39
C ALA A 112 27.68 9.10 28.94
N GLY A 113 27.67 9.48 30.20
CA GLY A 113 26.50 9.98 30.96
C GLY A 113 26.64 9.64 32.43
N PRO A 114 26.43 8.40 32.87
CA PRO A 114 26.62 8.00 34.27
C PRO A 114 28.11 8.03 34.66
N LYS A 115 28.38 8.18 35.97
CA LYS A 115 29.74 8.19 36.50
C LYS A 115 30.46 6.82 36.37
N ASN A 116 29.69 5.77 36.59
CA ASN A 116 30.14 4.38 36.47
C ASN A 116 28.94 3.45 36.27
N PHE A 117 29.16 2.15 36.16
CA PHE A 117 28.10 1.15 35.93
C PHE A 117 27.14 1.06 37.13
N GLN A 118 27.64 1.15 38.38
CA GLN A 118 26.77 1.14 39.55
C GLN A 118 25.84 2.38 39.61
N ASP A 119 26.39 3.54 39.29
CA ASP A 119 25.61 4.77 39.15
C ASP A 119 24.49 4.64 38.08
N ALA A 120 24.78 3.97 36.98
CA ALA A 120 23.77 3.73 35.94
C ALA A 120 22.62 2.84 36.41
N ILE A 121 22.89 1.82 37.27
CA ILE A 121 21.83 0.94 37.81
C ILE A 121 21.00 1.65 38.86
N GLU A 122 21.62 2.40 39.74
CA GLU A 122 20.95 3.10 40.84
C GLU A 122 20.18 4.34 40.39
N SER A 123 20.55 4.92 39.26
CA SER A 123 19.97 6.12 38.71
C SER A 123 18.56 5.86 38.17
N PRO A 124 17.53 6.59 38.62
CA PRO A 124 16.19 6.52 38.04
C PRO A 124 16.16 6.82 36.54
N PHE A 125 17.01 7.75 36.08
CA PHE A 125 17.09 8.19 34.71
C PHE A 125 17.96 7.27 33.83
N TRP A 126 19.22 7.03 34.24
CA TRP A 126 20.15 6.26 33.44
C TRP A 126 19.74 4.80 33.30
N ARG A 127 19.17 4.20 34.34
CA ARG A 127 18.65 2.82 34.26
C ARG A 127 17.58 2.68 33.18
N ARG A 128 16.63 3.62 33.14
CA ARG A 128 15.55 3.59 32.14
C ARG A 128 16.03 3.87 30.71
N LEU A 129 17.02 4.70 30.57
CA LEU A 129 17.54 5.08 29.26
C LEU A 129 18.54 4.05 28.70
N LEU A 130 19.44 3.52 29.54
CA LEU A 130 20.61 2.80 29.09
C LEU A 130 20.62 1.30 29.39
N ILE A 131 19.77 0.80 30.28
CA ILE A 131 19.77 -0.62 30.67
C ILE A 131 18.45 -1.25 30.23
N SER A 132 18.55 -2.39 29.55
CA SER A 132 17.36 -3.17 29.15
C SER A 132 16.68 -3.81 30.36
N GLN A 133 15.39 -4.13 30.23
CA GLN A 133 14.62 -4.76 31.31
C GLN A 133 15.17 -6.13 31.72
N ASP A 134 15.76 -6.89 30.78
CA ASP A 134 16.38 -8.19 31.03
C ASP A 134 17.79 -8.11 31.64
N HIS A 135 18.33 -6.91 31.80
CA HIS A 135 19.72 -6.67 32.25
C HIS A 135 20.83 -7.37 31.44
N LYS A 136 20.51 -7.82 30.20
CA LYS A 136 21.45 -8.48 29.29
C LYS A 136 21.95 -7.58 28.17
N SER A 137 21.43 -6.37 28.06
CA SER A 137 21.94 -5.40 27.10
C SER A 137 21.95 -3.99 27.66
N SER A 138 22.76 -3.15 27.03
CA SER A 138 22.74 -1.71 27.26
C SER A 138 22.50 -0.97 25.95
N ASN A 139 21.84 0.18 26.07
CA ASN A 139 21.51 1.04 24.94
C ASN A 139 22.56 2.16 24.80
N LEU A 140 23.01 2.39 23.56
CA LEU A 140 23.60 3.67 23.19
C LEU A 140 22.50 4.48 22.51
N VAL A 141 22.17 5.63 23.07
CA VAL A 141 21.19 6.54 22.51
C VAL A 141 21.90 7.67 21.79
N LEU A 142 21.71 7.75 20.48
CA LEU A 142 22.32 8.73 19.61
C LEU A 142 21.27 9.79 19.27
N PHE A 143 21.55 11.03 19.59
CA PHE A 143 20.78 12.17 19.12
C PHE A 143 21.40 12.66 17.80
N VAL A 144 20.58 12.80 16.77
CA VAL A 144 21.06 13.04 15.41
C VAL A 144 20.39 14.28 14.80
N GLU A 145 21.03 14.88 13.82
CA GLU A 145 20.40 15.88 12.95
C GLU A 145 19.68 15.19 11.81
N ASN A 146 18.49 15.66 11.46
CA ASN A 146 17.71 15.11 10.35
C ASN A 146 18.21 15.63 8.98
N LYS A 147 19.51 15.48 8.73
CA LYS A 147 20.17 15.85 7.47
C LYS A 147 20.85 14.60 6.91
N ASN A 148 20.56 14.26 5.65
CA ASN A 148 21.21 13.16 4.94
C ASN A 148 21.21 11.81 5.72
N THR A 149 20.02 11.34 6.08
CA THR A 149 19.79 10.08 6.83
C THR A 149 20.44 8.87 6.16
N GLU A 150 20.52 8.85 4.83
CA GLU A 150 21.18 7.79 4.06
C GLU A 150 22.65 7.62 4.42
N GLU A 151 23.38 8.73 4.45
CA GLU A 151 24.81 8.70 4.78
C GLU A 151 25.05 8.37 6.25
N LEU A 152 24.21 8.91 7.14
CA LEU A 152 24.23 8.59 8.57
C LEU A 152 24.10 7.08 8.80
N VAL A 153 23.05 6.47 8.25
CA VAL A 153 22.78 5.04 8.43
C VAL A 153 23.91 4.21 7.81
N ARG A 154 24.41 4.56 6.64
CA ARG A 154 25.50 3.85 5.98
C ARG A 154 26.80 3.91 6.79
N ARG A 155 27.10 5.03 7.46
CA ARG A 155 28.28 5.16 8.35
C ARG A 155 28.08 4.35 9.62
N LEU A 156 26.88 4.35 10.20
CA LEU A 156 26.55 3.54 11.38
C LEU A 156 26.66 2.04 11.09
N GLU A 157 26.11 1.56 9.99
CA GLU A 157 26.20 0.15 9.58
C GLU A 157 27.66 -0.29 9.46
N ARG A 158 28.52 0.51 8.82
CA ARG A 158 29.97 0.20 8.74
C ARG A 158 30.66 0.13 10.10
N ILE A 159 30.26 0.97 11.06
CA ILE A 159 30.80 0.90 12.43
C ILE A 159 30.25 -0.33 13.12
N ILE A 160 28.97 -0.64 12.99
CA ILE A 160 28.35 -1.83 13.58
C ILE A 160 29.06 -3.08 13.08
N ASP A 161 29.29 -3.24 11.79
CA ASP A 161 29.98 -4.39 11.18
C ASP A 161 31.37 -4.62 11.72
N GLN A 162 32.09 -3.55 12.16
CA GLN A 162 33.41 -3.66 12.76
C GLN A 162 33.39 -4.14 14.22
N PHE A 163 32.31 -3.87 14.94
CA PHE A 163 32.18 -4.15 16.36
C PHE A 163 31.30 -5.37 16.67
N ASP A 164 30.35 -5.73 15.78
CA ASP A 164 29.40 -6.83 15.99
C ASP A 164 30.12 -8.18 16.00
N GLN A 165 29.97 -8.93 17.08
CA GLN A 165 30.54 -10.25 17.26
C GLN A 165 29.56 -11.13 18.04
N ARG A 166 29.76 -12.45 18.02
CA ARG A 166 28.87 -13.42 18.68
C ARG A 166 28.61 -13.16 20.16
N ASP A 167 29.61 -12.58 20.85
CA ASP A 167 29.57 -12.23 22.27
C ASP A 167 29.22 -10.76 22.54
N PHE A 168 29.00 -9.98 21.49
CA PHE A 168 28.70 -8.53 21.54
C PHE A 168 27.87 -8.15 20.36
N ARG A 169 26.56 -8.47 20.41
CA ARG A 169 25.62 -8.21 19.36
C ARG A 169 25.06 -6.80 19.43
N ILE A 170 25.00 -6.13 18.28
CA ILE A 170 24.53 -4.75 18.16
C ILE A 170 23.27 -4.74 17.33
N HIS A 171 22.17 -4.26 17.92
CA HIS A 171 20.87 -4.09 17.25
C HIS A 171 20.58 -2.60 17.08
N LEU A 172 20.37 -2.17 15.84
CA LEU A 172 20.05 -0.78 15.51
C LEU A 172 18.55 -0.61 15.38
N ALA A 173 18.00 0.41 16.06
CA ALA A 173 16.59 0.80 16.00
C ALA A 173 16.43 2.32 16.04
N GLY A 174 15.25 2.81 15.66
CA GLY A 174 14.90 4.23 15.69
C GLY A 174 14.27 4.71 14.38
N THR A 175 13.47 5.77 14.46
CA THR A 175 12.71 6.28 13.32
C THR A 175 13.57 6.60 12.09
N PRO A 176 14.74 7.28 12.20
CA PRO A 176 15.57 7.55 11.02
C PRO A 176 16.04 6.28 10.30
N TYR A 177 16.35 5.21 11.05
CA TYR A 177 16.75 3.93 10.46
C TYR A 177 15.58 3.25 9.74
N VAL A 178 14.41 3.23 10.36
CA VAL A 178 13.18 2.69 9.76
C VAL A 178 12.86 3.38 8.43
N VAL A 179 12.89 4.72 8.40
CA VAL A 179 12.61 5.52 7.21
C VAL A 179 13.62 5.21 6.08
N GLU A 180 14.91 5.11 6.41
CA GLU A 180 15.94 4.79 5.42
C GLU A 180 15.78 3.36 4.86
N MET A 181 15.43 2.39 5.70
CA MET A 181 15.22 1.02 5.24
C MET A 181 13.96 0.89 4.36
N ILE A 182 12.89 1.61 4.68
CA ILE A 182 11.72 1.72 3.79
C ILE A 182 12.15 2.30 2.44
N ARG A 183 12.92 3.40 2.44
CA ARG A 183 13.42 4.03 1.20
C ARG A 183 14.26 3.04 0.37
N ARG A 184 15.17 2.30 0.99
CA ARG A 184 16.00 1.27 0.31
C ARG A 184 15.13 0.16 -0.30
N ASN A 185 14.16 -0.33 0.46
CA ASN A 185 13.23 -1.35 -0.03
C ASN A 185 12.43 -0.84 -1.25
N LEU A 186 11.95 0.41 -1.22
CA LEU A 186 11.22 1.00 -2.35
C LEU A 186 12.09 1.16 -3.60
N VAL A 187 13.36 1.57 -3.46
CA VAL A 187 14.30 1.66 -4.59
C VAL A 187 14.60 0.27 -5.15
N HIS A 188 14.78 -0.72 -4.28
CA HIS A 188 14.97 -2.12 -4.69
C HIS A 188 13.74 -2.64 -5.44
N ASP A 189 12.55 -2.43 -4.89
CA ASP A 189 11.29 -2.85 -5.49
C ASP A 189 11.06 -2.20 -6.85
N PHE A 190 11.33 -0.91 -6.99
CA PHE A 190 11.21 -0.21 -8.27
C PHE A 190 12.07 -0.86 -9.37
N ARG A 191 13.32 -1.23 -9.07
CA ARG A 191 14.20 -1.91 -10.02
C ARG A 191 13.74 -3.33 -10.33
N THR A 192 13.39 -4.09 -9.28
CA THR A 192 12.94 -5.48 -9.39
C THR A 192 11.64 -5.56 -10.19
N PHE A 193 10.66 -4.68 -9.90
CA PHE A 193 9.39 -4.70 -10.61
C PHE A 193 9.52 -4.26 -12.06
N SER A 194 10.35 -3.25 -12.35
CA SER A 194 10.59 -2.81 -13.73
C SER A 194 11.20 -3.93 -14.58
N LEU A 195 12.19 -4.64 -14.02
CA LEU A 195 12.82 -5.77 -14.71
C LEU A 195 11.87 -6.96 -14.84
N ALA A 196 11.21 -7.35 -13.76
CA ALA A 196 10.26 -8.46 -13.77
C ALA A 196 9.08 -8.19 -14.71
N ALA A 197 8.55 -6.97 -14.73
CA ALA A 197 7.50 -6.55 -15.65
C ALA A 197 7.98 -6.62 -17.13
N ALA A 198 9.17 -6.12 -17.42
CA ALA A 198 9.72 -6.17 -18.77
C ALA A 198 9.87 -7.63 -19.27
N ILE A 199 10.39 -8.52 -18.43
CA ILE A 199 10.56 -9.95 -18.78
C ILE A 199 9.19 -10.62 -18.90
N LEU A 200 8.34 -10.50 -17.87
CA LEU A 200 7.06 -11.20 -17.81
C LEU A 200 6.12 -10.78 -18.92
N PHE A 201 5.91 -9.47 -19.09
CA PHE A 201 5.02 -8.96 -20.13
C PHE A 201 5.62 -9.13 -21.52
N GLY A 202 6.95 -8.95 -21.68
CA GLY A 202 7.64 -9.21 -22.92
C GLY A 202 7.47 -10.67 -23.37
N LEU A 203 7.69 -11.63 -22.47
CA LEU A 203 7.51 -13.05 -22.75
C LEU A 203 6.03 -13.40 -23.03
N THR A 204 5.11 -12.88 -22.20
CA THR A 204 3.67 -13.11 -22.37
C THR A 204 3.17 -12.62 -23.72
N MET A 205 3.55 -11.39 -24.12
CA MET A 205 3.17 -10.84 -25.43
C MET A 205 3.77 -11.63 -26.58
N ALA A 206 5.05 -12.02 -26.48
CA ALA A 206 5.73 -12.81 -27.50
C ALA A 206 5.08 -14.18 -27.70
N LEU A 207 4.74 -14.87 -26.60
CA LEU A 207 4.10 -16.20 -26.63
C LEU A 207 2.66 -16.12 -27.15
N LEU A 208 1.87 -15.13 -26.72
CA LEU A 208 0.46 -15.01 -27.06
C LEU A 208 0.25 -14.62 -28.53
N PHE A 209 1.00 -13.66 -29.02
CA PHE A 209 0.71 -13.05 -30.32
C PHE A 209 1.67 -13.45 -31.42
N ARG A 210 2.86 -13.97 -31.10
CA ARG A 210 3.89 -14.44 -32.05
C ARG A 210 4.11 -13.51 -33.26
N SER A 211 3.95 -12.22 -33.06
CA SER A 211 4.07 -11.16 -34.05
C SER A 211 4.88 -10.00 -33.48
N ILE A 212 6.07 -9.79 -34.03
CA ILE A 212 6.94 -8.69 -33.60
C ILE A 212 6.26 -7.31 -33.72
N ARG A 213 5.39 -7.11 -34.71
CA ARG A 213 4.69 -5.85 -34.96
C ARG A 213 3.64 -5.58 -33.87
N ILE A 214 2.90 -6.60 -33.45
CA ILE A 214 1.96 -6.53 -32.34
C ILE A 214 2.72 -6.33 -31.03
N PHE A 215 3.80 -7.06 -30.82
CA PHE A 215 4.66 -6.93 -29.65
C PHE A 215 5.20 -5.50 -29.51
N LEU A 216 5.82 -4.95 -30.57
CA LEU A 216 6.34 -3.57 -30.55
C LEU A 216 5.23 -2.54 -30.32
N GLY A 217 4.05 -2.76 -30.91
CA GLY A 217 2.90 -1.89 -30.71
C GLY A 217 2.39 -1.89 -29.28
N MET A 218 2.26 -3.05 -28.67
CA MET A 218 1.86 -3.19 -27.28
C MET A 218 2.90 -2.57 -26.34
N LEU A 219 4.17 -2.90 -26.53
CA LEU A 219 5.26 -2.37 -25.71
C LEU A 219 5.33 -0.84 -25.80
N ALA A 220 5.35 -0.29 -27.00
CA ALA A 220 5.41 1.17 -27.21
C ALA A 220 4.20 1.88 -26.59
N THR A 221 2.99 1.35 -26.78
CA THR A 221 1.78 1.97 -26.26
C THR A 221 1.73 1.92 -24.74
N CYS A 222 2.03 0.77 -24.11
CA CYS A 222 2.05 0.64 -22.65
C CYS A 222 3.15 1.51 -22.03
N THR A 223 4.36 1.50 -22.61
CA THR A 223 5.47 2.35 -22.14
C THR A 223 5.11 3.83 -22.26
N SER A 224 4.50 4.26 -23.38
CA SER A 224 4.05 5.66 -23.54
C SER A 224 3.00 6.03 -22.50
N ALA A 225 2.07 5.14 -22.18
CA ALA A 225 1.06 5.39 -21.14
C ALA A 225 1.71 5.61 -19.76
N VAL A 226 2.70 4.79 -19.40
CA VAL A 226 3.44 4.95 -18.14
C VAL A 226 4.24 6.26 -18.13
N LEU A 227 5.04 6.50 -19.18
CA LEU A 227 5.89 7.69 -19.26
C LEU A 227 5.08 8.99 -19.25
N LEU A 228 3.98 9.03 -20.00
CA LEU A 228 3.10 10.20 -20.03
C LEU A 228 2.40 10.41 -18.67
N THR A 229 2.01 9.35 -17.98
CA THR A 229 1.43 9.44 -16.62
C THR A 229 2.44 10.02 -15.64
N LEU A 230 3.68 9.52 -15.63
CA LEU A 230 4.75 10.02 -14.76
C LEU A 230 5.10 11.47 -15.05
N LEU A 231 5.19 11.83 -16.34
CA LEU A 231 5.45 13.18 -16.76
C LEU A 231 4.36 14.15 -16.30
N LEU A 232 3.09 13.80 -16.51
CA LEU A 232 1.96 14.61 -16.09
C LEU A 232 1.88 14.76 -14.57
N GLN A 233 2.15 13.68 -13.81
CA GLN A 233 2.22 13.76 -12.35
C GLN A 233 3.32 14.72 -11.89
N SER A 234 4.52 14.63 -12.48
CA SER A 234 5.63 15.53 -12.17
C SER A 234 5.29 16.99 -12.49
N LEU A 235 4.68 17.26 -13.65
CA LEU A 235 4.24 18.60 -14.04
C LEU A 235 3.17 19.18 -13.10
N LEU A 236 2.35 18.32 -12.50
CA LEU A 236 1.34 18.69 -11.50
C LEU A 236 1.92 18.77 -10.07
N GLY A 237 3.25 18.69 -9.92
CA GLY A 237 3.93 18.82 -8.63
C GLY A 237 3.76 17.61 -7.70
N GLN A 238 3.29 16.46 -8.21
CA GLN A 238 3.16 15.24 -7.42
C GLN A 238 4.52 14.53 -7.33
N LYS A 239 4.91 14.17 -6.10
CA LYS A 239 6.14 13.42 -5.86
C LYS A 239 5.87 11.90 -5.90
N ILE A 240 6.90 11.12 -6.19
CA ILE A 240 6.81 9.68 -6.11
C ILE A 240 6.91 9.27 -4.65
N GLY A 241 5.78 8.85 -4.07
CA GLY A 241 5.67 8.35 -2.71
C GLY A 241 5.65 6.82 -2.65
N ILE A 242 5.42 6.29 -1.45
CA ILE A 242 5.47 4.85 -1.15
C ILE A 242 4.51 4.03 -2.03
N LEU A 243 3.30 4.51 -2.26
CA LEU A 243 2.30 3.80 -3.08
C LEU A 243 2.46 4.10 -4.55
N THR A 244 2.81 5.33 -4.90
CA THR A 244 2.91 5.77 -6.29
C THR A 244 4.14 5.20 -7.01
N VAL A 245 5.13 4.65 -6.29
CA VAL A 245 6.24 3.90 -6.88
C VAL A 245 5.75 2.70 -7.71
N ASN A 246 4.62 2.11 -7.34
CA ASN A 246 4.02 0.96 -8.02
C ASN A 246 3.11 1.36 -9.19
N LEU A 247 2.82 2.65 -9.33
CA LEU A 247 1.84 3.14 -10.31
C LEU A 247 2.24 2.84 -11.75
N GLY A 248 3.54 2.89 -12.07
CA GLY A 248 4.03 2.55 -13.41
C GLY A 248 3.62 1.15 -13.84
N THR A 249 3.79 0.15 -12.97
CA THR A 249 3.37 -1.24 -13.24
C THR A 249 1.85 -1.33 -13.39
N ILE A 250 1.09 -0.65 -12.53
CA ILE A 250 -0.39 -0.66 -12.57
C ILE A 250 -0.90 -0.05 -13.88
N VAL A 251 -0.39 1.10 -14.30
CA VAL A 251 -0.78 1.77 -15.54
C VAL A 251 -0.41 0.93 -16.77
N PHE A 252 0.76 0.28 -16.73
CA PHE A 252 1.18 -0.64 -17.80
C PHE A 252 0.17 -1.78 -17.99
N ILE A 253 -0.26 -2.40 -16.89
CA ILE A 253 -1.21 -3.51 -16.89
C ILE A 253 -2.59 -3.04 -17.40
N ILE A 254 -3.09 -1.88 -16.96
CA ILE A 254 -4.36 -1.30 -17.42
C ILE A 254 -4.31 -1.01 -18.93
N ALA A 255 -3.23 -0.40 -19.41
CA ALA A 255 -3.07 -0.16 -20.84
C ALA A 255 -3.07 -1.47 -21.63
N LEU A 256 -2.32 -2.47 -21.15
CA LEU A 256 -2.20 -3.76 -21.80
C LEU A 256 -3.54 -4.51 -21.93
N SER A 257 -4.43 -4.40 -20.93
CA SER A 257 -5.78 -4.96 -20.99
C SER A 257 -6.55 -4.45 -22.21
N HIS A 258 -6.60 -3.13 -22.40
CA HIS A 258 -7.28 -2.54 -23.56
C HIS A 258 -6.72 -3.05 -24.89
N LEU A 259 -5.38 -3.22 -24.96
CA LEU A 259 -4.72 -3.73 -26.18
C LEU A 259 -5.04 -5.19 -26.45
N VAL A 260 -5.12 -6.00 -25.40
CA VAL A 260 -5.44 -7.44 -25.49
C VAL A 260 -6.86 -7.62 -26.06
N TYR A 261 -7.86 -6.94 -25.49
CA TYR A 261 -9.24 -7.01 -26.02
C TYR A 261 -9.32 -6.50 -27.45
N MET A 262 -8.64 -5.42 -27.79
CA MET A 262 -8.63 -4.88 -29.15
C MET A 262 -7.99 -5.87 -30.13
N THR A 263 -6.90 -6.54 -29.73
CA THR A 263 -6.20 -7.53 -30.56
C THR A 263 -7.06 -8.77 -30.79
N PHE A 264 -7.72 -9.31 -29.76
CA PHE A 264 -8.58 -10.46 -29.91
C PHE A 264 -9.83 -10.15 -30.74
N ASN A 265 -10.42 -8.98 -30.60
CA ASN A 265 -11.51 -8.53 -31.46
C ASN A 265 -11.04 -8.38 -32.93
N TRP A 266 -9.84 -7.82 -33.17
CA TRP A 266 -9.23 -7.73 -34.47
C TRP A 266 -9.01 -9.09 -35.12
N GLN A 267 -8.46 -10.08 -34.39
CA GLN A 267 -8.31 -11.45 -34.87
C GLN A 267 -9.65 -12.14 -35.16
N THR A 268 -10.67 -11.89 -34.32
CA THR A 268 -12.01 -12.46 -34.50
C THR A 268 -12.68 -11.92 -35.75
N LEU A 269 -12.54 -10.62 -36.01
CA LEU A 269 -13.04 -9.99 -37.23
C LEU A 269 -12.29 -10.51 -38.49
N ALA A 270 -10.98 -10.69 -38.40
CA ALA A 270 -10.18 -11.22 -39.49
C ALA A 270 -10.61 -12.66 -39.92
N ARG A 271 -10.99 -13.49 -38.96
CA ARG A 271 -11.51 -14.84 -39.22
C ARG A 271 -12.90 -14.86 -39.88
N ARG A 272 -13.73 -13.85 -39.62
CA ARG A 272 -15.12 -13.79 -40.09
C ARG A 272 -15.28 -13.11 -41.46
N ALA A 273 -14.34 -12.23 -41.83
CA ALA A 273 -14.68 -11.19 -42.79
C ALA A 273 -14.15 -11.38 -44.21
N GLY A 274 -13.10 -12.16 -44.48
CA GLY A 274 -12.48 -12.21 -45.83
C GLY A 274 -12.09 -10.83 -46.42
N LYS A 275 -12.06 -9.76 -45.62
CA LYS A 275 -11.92 -8.34 -46.00
C LYS A 275 -10.48 -7.83 -45.87
N ALA A 276 -10.20 -6.73 -46.57
CA ALA A 276 -8.89 -6.06 -46.56
C ALA A 276 -8.39 -5.68 -45.16
N PRO A 277 -7.12 -5.83 -44.84
CA PRO A 277 -6.53 -5.61 -43.51
C PRO A 277 -6.74 -4.20 -42.93
N SER A 278 -6.86 -3.16 -43.77
CA SER A 278 -6.99 -1.76 -43.36
C SER A 278 -8.31 -1.45 -42.63
N ASP A 279 -9.40 -2.14 -42.99
CA ASP A 279 -10.71 -1.91 -42.39
C ASP A 279 -10.89 -2.67 -41.07
N LEU A 280 -10.10 -3.73 -40.86
CA LEU A 280 -10.19 -4.60 -39.69
C LEU A 280 -9.73 -3.91 -38.39
N ALA A 281 -8.67 -3.10 -38.44
CA ALA A 281 -8.17 -2.39 -37.25
C ALA A 281 -9.17 -1.31 -36.79
N SER A 282 -9.74 -0.57 -37.75
CA SER A 282 -10.77 0.43 -37.47
C SER A 282 -12.07 -0.20 -36.96
N ALA A 283 -12.46 -1.36 -37.50
CA ALA A 283 -13.61 -2.13 -37.03
C ALA A 283 -13.40 -2.68 -35.61
N ALA A 284 -12.21 -3.25 -35.33
CA ALA A 284 -11.83 -3.73 -33.99
C ALA A 284 -11.85 -2.60 -32.96
N ARG A 285 -11.27 -1.44 -33.30
CA ARG A 285 -11.31 -0.24 -32.46
C ARG A 285 -12.75 0.15 -32.12
N ARG A 286 -13.64 0.25 -33.12
CA ARG A 286 -15.08 0.60 -32.89
C ARG A 286 -15.82 -0.46 -32.08
N MET A 287 -15.49 -1.73 -32.28
CA MET A 287 -16.12 -2.85 -31.56
C MET A 287 -15.72 -2.86 -30.06
N THR A 288 -14.47 -2.52 -29.75
CA THR A 288 -13.92 -2.58 -28.40
C THR A 288 -14.19 -1.28 -27.59
N LEU A 289 -14.24 -0.13 -28.27
CA LEU A 289 -14.33 1.20 -27.65
C LEU A 289 -15.40 1.33 -26.56
N PRO A 290 -16.67 0.91 -26.74
CA PRO A 290 -17.69 1.11 -25.72
C PRO A 290 -17.42 0.35 -24.41
N ALA A 291 -16.88 -0.88 -24.52
CA ALA A 291 -16.54 -1.67 -23.36
C ALA A 291 -15.34 -1.07 -22.64
N SER A 292 -14.24 -0.78 -23.37
CA SER A 292 -13.03 -0.18 -22.80
C SER A 292 -13.27 1.23 -22.22
N PHE A 293 -14.19 2.02 -22.78
CA PHE A 293 -14.55 3.31 -22.19
C PHE A 293 -15.17 3.13 -20.80
N TRP A 294 -16.14 2.24 -20.65
CA TRP A 294 -16.76 1.97 -19.36
C TRP A 294 -15.78 1.30 -18.38
N SER A 295 -14.88 0.46 -18.88
CA SER A 295 -13.79 -0.10 -18.11
C SER A 295 -12.86 0.99 -17.55
N MET A 296 -12.41 1.93 -18.41
CA MET A 296 -11.64 3.11 -17.98
C MET A 296 -12.37 3.92 -16.90
N VAL A 297 -13.69 4.17 -17.08
CA VAL A 297 -14.50 4.89 -16.08
C VAL A 297 -14.52 4.13 -14.76
N CYS A 298 -14.72 2.82 -14.78
CA CYS A 298 -14.74 2.01 -13.57
C CYS A 298 -13.39 1.96 -12.87
N ALA A 299 -12.29 1.79 -13.62
CA ALA A 299 -10.94 1.86 -13.06
C ALA A 299 -10.67 3.26 -12.43
N SER A 300 -11.06 4.33 -13.13
CA SER A 300 -10.95 5.69 -12.62
C SER A 300 -11.78 5.91 -11.36
N LEU A 301 -12.96 5.30 -11.23
CA LEU A 301 -13.77 5.36 -10.01
C LEU A 301 -13.17 4.53 -8.88
N GLY A 302 -12.59 3.36 -9.18
CA GLY A 302 -11.85 2.55 -8.21
C GLY A 302 -10.71 3.33 -7.56
N PHE A 303 -9.84 3.95 -8.37
CA PHE A 303 -8.79 4.83 -7.88
C PHE A 303 -9.35 6.14 -7.30
N GLY A 304 -10.38 6.71 -7.90
CA GLY A 304 -11.04 7.94 -7.45
C GLY A 304 -11.63 7.83 -6.05
N SER A 305 -12.07 6.64 -5.64
CA SER A 305 -12.55 6.38 -4.28
C SER A 305 -11.48 6.64 -3.21
N LEU A 306 -10.20 6.51 -3.57
CA LEU A 306 -9.08 6.79 -2.68
C LEU A 306 -8.84 8.30 -2.45
N LEU A 307 -9.37 9.17 -3.33
CA LEU A 307 -9.27 10.63 -3.16
C LEU A 307 -10.07 11.16 -1.97
N ILE A 308 -11.10 10.42 -1.55
CA ILE A 308 -11.98 10.78 -0.43
C ILE A 308 -11.29 10.45 0.91
N VAL A 309 -10.29 9.58 0.91
CA VAL A 309 -9.59 9.13 2.12
C VAL A 309 -8.67 10.23 2.65
N GLU A 310 -8.59 10.39 3.96
CA GLU A 310 -7.75 11.42 4.59
C GLU A 310 -6.24 11.11 4.51
N ALA A 311 -5.85 9.84 4.35
CA ALA A 311 -4.46 9.44 4.24
C ALA A 311 -3.81 9.92 2.93
N GLN A 312 -2.75 10.69 3.03
CA GLN A 312 -2.09 11.32 1.88
C GLN A 312 -1.60 10.31 0.83
N PRO A 313 -0.90 9.21 1.17
CA PRO A 313 -0.43 8.26 0.16
C PRO A 313 -1.54 7.62 -0.65
N LEU A 314 -2.72 7.39 -0.03
CA LEU A 314 -3.88 6.86 -0.72
C LEU A 314 -4.46 7.85 -1.72
N ARG A 315 -4.51 9.14 -1.37
CA ARG A 315 -4.95 10.20 -2.30
C ARG A 315 -3.99 10.37 -3.47
N GLU A 316 -2.69 10.31 -3.22
CA GLU A 316 -1.66 10.38 -4.27
C GLU A 316 -1.80 9.20 -5.24
N LEU A 317 -1.98 7.98 -4.72
CA LEU A 317 -2.25 6.80 -5.53
C LEU A 317 -3.58 6.94 -6.30
N GLY A 318 -4.62 7.43 -5.63
CA GLY A 318 -5.93 7.67 -6.24
C GLY A 318 -5.84 8.66 -7.41
N PHE A 319 -5.18 9.79 -7.22
CA PHE A 319 -4.96 10.78 -8.27
C PHE A 319 -4.15 10.21 -9.45
N GLY A 320 -3.02 9.58 -9.14
CA GLY A 320 -2.17 8.95 -10.15
C GLY A 320 -2.88 7.83 -10.90
N GLY A 321 -3.69 7.03 -10.20
CA GLY A 321 -4.47 5.94 -10.79
C GLY A 321 -5.59 6.43 -11.71
N VAL A 322 -6.31 7.49 -11.35
CA VAL A 322 -7.30 8.14 -12.23
C VAL A 322 -6.62 8.67 -13.49
N LEU A 323 -5.55 9.45 -13.31
CA LEU A 323 -4.78 10.00 -14.42
C LEU A 323 -4.24 8.90 -15.33
N GLY A 324 -3.62 7.87 -14.73
CA GLY A 324 -3.06 6.73 -15.44
C GLY A 324 -4.09 5.92 -16.20
N SER A 325 -5.30 5.72 -15.66
CA SER A 325 -6.39 5.01 -16.33
C SER A 325 -6.86 5.76 -17.59
N VAL A 326 -7.02 7.08 -17.49
CA VAL A 326 -7.40 7.92 -18.63
C VAL A 326 -6.30 7.94 -19.69
N VAL A 327 -5.05 8.13 -19.28
CA VAL A 327 -3.89 8.14 -20.18
C VAL A 327 -3.72 6.78 -20.86
N ALA A 328 -3.86 5.67 -20.13
CA ALA A 328 -3.78 4.32 -20.68
C ALA A 328 -4.84 4.09 -21.78
N PHE A 329 -6.08 4.49 -21.52
CA PHE A 329 -7.14 4.43 -22.52
C PHE A 329 -6.84 5.29 -23.75
N LEU A 330 -6.43 6.54 -23.58
CA LEU A 330 -6.07 7.44 -24.69
C LEU A 330 -4.92 6.87 -25.53
N CYS A 331 -3.83 6.45 -24.91
CA CYS A 331 -2.71 5.82 -25.61
C CYS A 331 -3.15 4.56 -26.37
N ALA A 332 -3.96 3.69 -25.75
CA ALA A 332 -4.46 2.48 -26.38
C ALA A 332 -5.28 2.76 -27.66
N TYR A 333 -6.10 3.80 -27.66
CA TYR A 333 -7.00 4.11 -28.77
C TYR A 333 -6.41 5.07 -29.82
N LEU A 334 -5.37 5.81 -29.48
CA LEU A 334 -4.69 6.72 -30.40
C LEU A 334 -3.48 6.09 -31.07
N MET A 335 -2.66 5.33 -30.32
CA MET A 335 -1.39 4.79 -30.82
C MET A 335 -1.53 3.38 -31.41
N TYR A 336 -2.19 2.47 -30.69
CA TYR A 336 -2.16 1.05 -31.01
C TYR A 336 -2.80 0.66 -32.35
N PRO A 337 -3.89 1.29 -32.83
CA PRO A 337 -4.45 0.97 -34.16
C PRO A 337 -3.47 1.08 -35.31
N ALA A 338 -2.47 1.97 -35.22
CA ALA A 338 -1.41 2.09 -36.22
C ALA A 338 -0.61 0.79 -36.38
N PHE A 339 -0.32 0.12 -35.28
CA PHE A 339 0.41 -1.14 -35.28
C PHE A 339 -0.45 -2.32 -35.75
N LEU A 340 -1.76 -2.33 -35.47
CA LEU A 340 -2.69 -3.31 -36.02
C LEU A 340 -2.86 -3.18 -37.53
N HIS A 341 -2.80 -1.98 -38.09
CA HIS A 341 -2.75 -1.75 -39.55
C HIS A 341 -1.45 -2.28 -40.16
N TRP A 342 -0.33 -2.21 -39.45
CA TRP A 342 0.97 -2.72 -39.90
C TRP A 342 1.08 -4.22 -39.77
N ALA A 343 0.37 -4.84 -38.82
CA ALA A 343 0.37 -6.27 -38.57
C ALA A 343 -0.52 -7.01 -39.57
N GLN A 344 -0.08 -8.22 -39.98
CA GLN A 344 -0.91 -9.15 -40.75
C GLN A 344 -1.61 -10.13 -39.79
N PRO A 345 -2.92 -10.36 -39.92
CA PRO A 345 -3.61 -11.32 -39.08
C PRO A 345 -3.06 -12.74 -39.33
N ARG A 346 -2.26 -13.24 -38.42
CA ARG A 346 -1.83 -14.63 -38.39
C ARG A 346 -2.80 -15.48 -37.61
N GLN A 347 -3.03 -16.71 -38.03
CA GLN A 347 -3.72 -17.70 -37.21
C GLN A 347 -2.85 -17.99 -35.98
N THR A 348 -3.25 -17.49 -34.83
CA THR A 348 -2.53 -17.80 -33.57
C THR A 348 -2.74 -19.26 -33.21
N VAL A 349 -1.66 -19.91 -32.82
CA VAL A 349 -1.59 -21.34 -32.39
C VAL A 349 -2.34 -21.56 -31.05
N VAL A 350 -2.92 -20.52 -30.44
CA VAL A 350 -3.66 -20.60 -29.17
C VAL A 350 -5.06 -21.23 -29.37
N ALA A 351 -5.13 -22.27 -30.22
CA ALA A 351 -6.30 -23.17 -30.26
C ALA A 351 -6.41 -24.07 -29.02
N ALA A 352 -5.33 -24.17 -28.22
CA ALA A 352 -5.19 -25.14 -27.15
C ALA A 352 -5.99 -24.81 -25.87
N LEU A 353 -6.51 -23.60 -25.72
CA LEU A 353 -7.31 -23.20 -24.54
C LEU A 353 -8.81 -23.03 -24.86
N GLU A 354 -9.33 -23.74 -25.86
CA GLU A 354 -10.78 -23.83 -25.98
C GLU A 354 -11.32 -24.70 -24.84
N PRO A 355 -12.19 -24.15 -23.99
CA PRO A 355 -12.75 -24.95 -22.92
C PRO A 355 -13.55 -26.12 -23.50
N PRO A 356 -13.57 -27.27 -22.83
CA PRO A 356 -14.29 -28.43 -23.29
C PRO A 356 -15.76 -28.10 -23.55
N ARG A 357 -16.39 -28.75 -24.50
CA ARG A 357 -17.81 -28.49 -24.89
C ARG A 357 -18.74 -28.54 -23.69
N SER A 358 -18.42 -29.34 -22.66
CA SER A 358 -19.17 -29.43 -21.41
C SER A 358 -19.21 -28.13 -20.62
N PHE A 359 -18.18 -27.27 -20.74
CA PHE A 359 -18.12 -25.95 -20.09
C PHE A 359 -19.19 -24.98 -20.63
N TRP A 360 -19.64 -25.19 -21.86
CA TRP A 360 -20.71 -24.42 -22.51
C TRP A 360 -22.11 -24.98 -22.25
N SER A 361 -22.21 -26.13 -21.54
CA SER A 361 -23.45 -26.80 -21.20
C SER A 361 -23.96 -26.39 -19.82
N HIS A 362 -25.16 -26.88 -19.42
CA HIS A 362 -25.77 -26.59 -18.11
C HIS A 362 -25.03 -27.13 -16.88
N ARG A 363 -23.95 -27.91 -17.07
CA ARG A 363 -23.16 -28.49 -15.97
C ARG A 363 -22.36 -27.49 -15.14
N PHE A 364 -22.28 -26.21 -15.57
CA PHE A 364 -21.59 -25.15 -14.82
C PHE A 364 -22.42 -24.65 -13.60
N VAL A 365 -23.68 -25.03 -13.44
CA VAL A 365 -24.51 -24.62 -12.29
C VAL A 365 -23.89 -25.06 -10.97
N LEU A 366 -23.41 -26.31 -10.90
CA LEU A 366 -22.75 -26.83 -9.69
C LEU A 366 -21.46 -26.07 -9.33
N PRO A 367 -20.50 -25.82 -10.23
CA PRO A 367 -19.35 -24.98 -9.95
C PRO A 367 -19.74 -23.53 -9.56
N SER A 368 -20.76 -22.95 -10.16
CA SER A 368 -21.24 -21.59 -9.81
C SER A 368 -21.79 -21.56 -8.38
N LEU A 369 -22.57 -22.56 -7.99
CA LEU A 369 -23.07 -22.70 -6.63
C LEU A 369 -21.93 -22.89 -5.63
N ALA A 370 -20.92 -23.69 -6.00
CA ALA A 370 -19.73 -23.86 -5.16
C ALA A 370 -18.99 -22.53 -4.92
N VAL A 371 -18.87 -21.67 -5.93
CA VAL A 371 -18.27 -20.31 -5.78
C VAL A 371 -19.10 -19.48 -4.82
N ILE A 372 -20.45 -19.50 -4.91
CA ILE A 372 -21.31 -18.74 -4.02
C ILE A 372 -21.20 -19.24 -2.58
N VAL A 373 -21.19 -20.56 -2.37
CA VAL A 373 -21.04 -21.17 -1.04
C VAL A 373 -19.66 -20.85 -0.45
N LEU A 374 -18.60 -20.93 -1.26
CA LEU A 374 -17.25 -20.52 -0.85
C LEU A 374 -17.24 -19.05 -0.43
N ALA A 375 -17.86 -18.17 -1.21
CA ALA A 375 -17.95 -16.74 -0.88
C ALA A 375 -18.69 -16.51 0.44
N ALA A 376 -19.78 -17.21 0.68
CA ALA A 376 -20.52 -17.13 1.95
C ALA A 376 -19.67 -17.62 3.13
N GLY A 377 -18.92 -18.72 2.96
CA GLY A 377 -17.98 -19.23 3.97
C GLY A 377 -16.84 -18.25 4.27
N LEU A 378 -16.24 -17.67 3.23
CA LEU A 378 -15.18 -16.67 3.38
C LEU A 378 -15.70 -15.39 4.05
N ALA A 379 -16.94 -14.99 3.78
CA ALA A 379 -17.55 -13.82 4.40
C ALA A 379 -17.56 -13.84 5.93
N LEU A 380 -17.58 -15.02 6.55
CA LEU A 380 -17.48 -15.15 8.01
C LEU A 380 -16.14 -14.63 8.57
N GLY A 381 -15.10 -14.56 7.75
CA GLY A 381 -13.81 -13.98 8.12
C GLY A 381 -13.82 -12.44 8.26
N LEU A 382 -14.87 -11.75 7.82
CA LEU A 382 -14.99 -10.29 7.97
C LEU A 382 -14.88 -9.82 9.43
N THR A 383 -15.28 -10.66 10.39
CA THR A 383 -15.21 -10.35 11.82
C THR A 383 -13.81 -10.51 12.41
N ARG A 384 -12.85 -11.00 11.63
CA ARG A 384 -11.47 -11.32 12.07
C ARG A 384 -10.41 -10.43 11.43
N ILE A 385 -10.83 -9.35 10.78
CA ILE A 385 -9.91 -8.46 10.09
C ILE A 385 -9.11 -7.66 11.11
N ASP A 386 -7.78 -7.72 10.98
CA ASP A 386 -6.87 -6.85 11.70
C ASP A 386 -6.44 -5.69 10.80
N THR A 387 -6.81 -4.45 11.19
CA THR A 387 -6.45 -3.21 10.49
C THR A 387 -5.39 -2.40 11.24
N ASP A 388 -4.89 -2.93 12.38
CA ASP A 388 -3.89 -2.27 13.21
C ASP A 388 -2.64 -3.14 13.40
N PRO A 389 -1.91 -3.48 12.30
CA PRO A 389 -0.72 -4.31 12.37
C PRO A 389 0.39 -3.68 13.21
N SER A 390 1.23 -4.53 13.80
CA SER A 390 2.44 -4.08 14.47
C SER A 390 3.41 -3.42 13.47
N LEU A 391 4.19 -2.42 13.92
CA LEU A 391 5.29 -1.86 13.12
C LEU A 391 6.27 -2.96 12.65
N LEU A 392 6.42 -4.00 13.46
CA LEU A 392 7.23 -5.16 13.12
C LEU A 392 6.74 -5.90 11.86
N ASP A 393 5.44 -5.86 11.54
CA ASP A 393 4.86 -6.55 10.39
C ASP A 393 5.14 -5.85 9.04
N TYR A 394 5.75 -4.67 9.09
CA TYR A 394 6.23 -3.97 7.90
C TYR A 394 7.57 -4.50 7.37
N PHE A 395 8.27 -5.34 8.15
CA PHE A 395 9.59 -5.86 7.78
C PHE A 395 9.62 -7.39 7.81
N LYS A 396 10.43 -7.97 6.92
CA LYS A 396 10.57 -9.43 6.82
C LYS A 396 11.25 -9.99 8.06
N PRO A 397 10.75 -11.08 8.64
CA PRO A 397 11.45 -11.83 9.69
C PRO A 397 12.87 -12.25 9.23
N GLY A 398 13.84 -12.23 10.16
CA GLY A 398 15.22 -12.60 9.87
C GLY A 398 16.02 -11.51 9.13
N THR A 399 15.54 -10.28 9.08
CA THR A 399 16.32 -9.12 8.65
C THR A 399 16.86 -8.38 9.87
N ASP A 400 18.07 -7.83 9.77
CA ASP A 400 18.74 -7.11 10.89
C ASP A 400 17.85 -6.01 11.48
N LEU A 401 17.09 -5.32 10.61
CA LEU A 401 16.12 -4.31 11.06
C LEU A 401 14.98 -4.93 11.88
N ARG A 402 14.37 -6.01 11.39
CA ARG A 402 13.25 -6.67 12.10
C ARG A 402 13.72 -7.23 13.43
N ASP A 403 14.85 -7.94 13.43
CA ASP A 403 15.42 -8.57 14.61
C ASP A 403 15.88 -7.51 15.63
N GLY A 404 16.44 -6.39 15.14
CA GLY A 404 16.83 -5.26 15.98
C GLY A 404 15.63 -4.54 16.60
N LEU A 405 14.59 -4.25 15.82
CA LEU A 405 13.36 -3.64 16.32
C LEU A 405 12.65 -4.56 17.32
N GLU A 406 12.55 -5.86 17.04
CA GLU A 406 11.92 -6.82 17.93
C GLU A 406 12.69 -6.98 19.24
N TYR A 407 14.03 -6.99 19.18
CA TYR A 407 14.87 -7.03 20.36
C TYR A 407 14.65 -5.80 21.26
N VAL A 408 14.68 -4.60 20.66
CA VAL A 408 14.47 -3.34 21.38
C VAL A 408 13.05 -3.27 21.94
N ASP A 409 12.07 -3.75 21.17
CA ASP A 409 10.64 -3.75 21.57
C ASP A 409 10.40 -4.62 22.81
N ARG A 410 10.90 -5.85 22.81
CA ARG A 410 10.77 -6.77 23.95
C ARG A 410 11.51 -6.30 25.21
N ASN A 411 12.56 -5.51 25.06
CA ASN A 411 13.44 -5.10 26.14
C ASN A 411 13.25 -3.65 26.60
N GLY A 412 12.12 -3.05 26.32
CA GLY A 412 11.81 -1.69 26.82
C GLY A 412 10.92 -0.87 25.90
N GLY A 413 10.31 -1.49 24.86
CA GLY A 413 9.45 -0.84 23.89
C GLY A 413 10.22 -0.18 22.74
N ALA A 414 9.70 -0.27 21.53
CA ALA A 414 10.32 0.31 20.33
C ALA A 414 9.54 1.52 19.80
N ASN A 415 8.24 1.65 20.11
CA ASN A 415 7.34 2.61 19.49
C ASN A 415 7.04 3.78 20.44
N PRO A 416 7.42 5.04 20.11
CA PRO A 416 7.25 6.16 21.01
C PRO A 416 5.79 6.66 21.06
N LEU A 417 5.32 6.91 22.28
CA LEU A 417 4.07 7.61 22.60
C LEU A 417 4.38 8.79 23.52
N THR A 418 3.84 9.96 23.21
CA THR A 418 4.01 11.16 24.04
C THR A 418 2.65 11.58 24.60
N ILE A 419 2.56 11.73 25.90
CA ILE A 419 1.38 12.25 26.59
C ILE A 419 1.76 13.54 27.31
N VAL A 420 1.08 14.63 26.98
CA VAL A 420 1.20 15.92 27.68
C VAL A 420 0.07 16.02 28.67
N VAL A 421 0.40 16.30 29.90
CA VAL A 421 -0.57 16.40 31.03
C VAL A 421 -0.54 17.77 31.67
N SER A 422 -1.70 18.25 32.14
CA SER A 422 -1.84 19.36 33.05
C SER A 422 -2.53 18.90 34.33
N ASP A 423 -2.40 19.66 35.42
CA ASP A 423 -3.19 19.38 36.63
C ASP A 423 -4.70 19.55 36.31
N ALA A 424 -5.56 18.71 36.88
CA ALA A 424 -7.00 18.76 36.62
C ALA A 424 -7.68 20.04 37.16
N HIS A 425 -6.98 20.79 38.02
CA HIS A 425 -7.45 22.03 38.62
C HIS A 425 -6.59 23.23 38.20
N ASP A 426 -5.87 23.13 37.06
CA ASP A 426 -4.99 24.17 36.51
C ASP A 426 -3.89 24.66 37.46
N ARG A 427 -3.47 23.82 38.43
CA ARG A 427 -2.40 24.16 39.35
C ARG A 427 -1.02 24.01 38.70
N PRO A 428 -0.03 24.83 39.06
CA PRO A 428 1.33 24.68 38.56
C PRO A 428 1.96 23.33 38.94
N LEU A 429 2.77 22.77 38.04
CA LEU A 429 3.42 21.48 38.21
C LEU A 429 4.81 21.54 38.88
N ASN A 430 5.14 22.67 39.49
CA ASN A 430 6.43 22.96 40.15
C ASN A 430 6.43 22.78 41.67
N THR A 431 5.37 22.18 42.21
CA THR A 431 5.23 21.96 43.67
C THR A 431 5.57 20.51 44.04
N ASP A 432 5.97 20.30 45.31
CA ASP A 432 6.24 18.96 45.86
C ASP A 432 5.02 18.03 45.80
N GLU A 433 3.82 18.58 45.92
CA GLU A 433 2.57 17.82 45.77
C GLU A 433 2.40 17.35 44.31
N ALA A 434 2.63 18.25 43.34
CA ALA A 434 2.57 17.92 41.92
C ALA A 434 3.62 16.87 41.54
N TYR A 435 4.83 16.99 42.10
CA TYR A 435 5.89 16.00 41.88
C TYR A 435 5.45 14.60 42.38
N ARG A 436 4.94 14.48 43.61
CA ARG A 436 4.48 13.19 44.15
C ARG A 436 3.36 12.59 43.32
N LYS A 437 2.40 13.40 42.86
CA LYS A 437 1.33 12.96 41.96
C LYS A 437 1.87 12.50 40.62
N MET A 438 2.79 13.26 40.00
CA MET A 438 3.44 12.87 38.73
C MET A 438 4.26 11.60 38.91
N TRP A 439 4.93 11.40 40.06
CA TRP A 439 5.65 10.16 40.33
C TRP A 439 4.72 8.95 40.47
N SER A 440 3.58 9.12 41.15
CA SER A 440 2.53 8.09 41.23
C SER A 440 1.98 7.75 39.82
N LEU A 441 1.74 8.76 38.98
CA LEU A 441 1.35 8.55 37.57
C LEU A 441 2.43 7.83 36.80
N GLN A 442 3.71 8.19 36.95
CA GLN A 442 4.85 7.52 36.35
C GLN A 442 4.83 6.03 36.65
N GLN A 443 4.69 5.66 37.92
CA GLN A 443 4.64 4.26 38.34
C GLN A 443 3.44 3.53 37.78
N ALA A 444 2.26 4.17 37.77
CA ALA A 444 1.04 3.57 37.21
C ALA A 444 1.15 3.32 35.69
N LEU A 445 1.80 4.22 34.96
CA LEU A 445 2.05 4.04 33.53
C LEU A 445 3.08 2.93 33.26
N GLU A 446 4.11 2.79 34.10
CA GLU A 446 5.12 1.74 33.96
C GLU A 446 4.61 0.33 34.33
N HIS A 447 3.50 0.23 35.06
CA HIS A 447 2.86 -1.05 35.40
C HIS A 447 1.90 -1.56 34.32
N ASP A 448 1.66 -0.80 33.26
CA ASP A 448 0.83 -1.27 32.14
C ASP A 448 1.64 -2.21 31.24
N ASP A 449 1.09 -3.38 30.93
CA ASP A 449 1.76 -4.42 30.12
C ASP A 449 2.16 -3.94 28.71
N ASN A 450 1.51 -2.90 28.19
CA ASN A 450 1.82 -2.33 26.87
C ASN A 450 2.93 -1.28 26.92
N VAL A 451 3.41 -0.92 28.13
CA VAL A 451 4.41 0.14 28.34
C VAL A 451 5.75 -0.48 28.74
N GLY A 452 6.77 -0.24 27.96
CA GLY A 452 8.12 -0.72 28.25
C GLY A 452 8.86 0.21 29.19
N THR A 453 9.00 1.48 28.83
CA THR A 453 9.77 2.46 29.60
C THR A 453 9.07 3.82 29.53
N VAL A 454 9.08 4.53 30.65
CA VAL A 454 8.56 5.91 30.73
C VAL A 454 9.68 6.85 31.19
N ILE A 455 9.87 7.94 30.45
CA ILE A 455 10.77 9.03 30.82
C ILE A 455 9.92 10.30 30.94
N SER A 456 10.00 10.94 32.11
CA SER A 456 9.17 12.11 32.41
C SER A 456 9.89 13.11 33.31
N LEU A 457 9.28 14.24 33.53
CA LEU A 457 9.82 15.26 34.43
C LEU A 457 10.20 14.71 35.81
N PRO A 458 9.34 13.93 36.53
CA PRO A 458 9.71 13.41 37.85
C PRO A 458 10.95 12.48 37.81
N VAL A 459 11.18 11.74 36.74
CA VAL A 459 12.39 10.92 36.58
C VAL A 459 13.65 11.78 36.50
N LEU A 460 13.59 12.92 35.81
CA LEU A 460 14.70 13.87 35.71
C LEU A 460 14.94 14.58 37.03
N LEU A 461 13.87 14.98 37.74
CA LEU A 461 13.99 15.61 39.05
C LEU A 461 14.57 14.65 40.09
N ALA A 462 14.16 13.37 40.08
CA ALA A 462 14.74 12.34 40.94
C ALA A 462 16.22 12.07 40.66
N GLU A 463 16.67 12.27 39.41
CA GLU A 463 18.11 12.23 39.09
C GLU A 463 18.85 13.46 39.66
N GLY A 464 18.24 14.64 39.58
CA GLY A 464 18.77 15.86 40.19
C GLY A 464 18.89 15.76 41.71
N ASP A 465 17.97 15.05 42.36
CA ASP A 465 17.94 14.82 43.80
C ASP A 465 19.07 13.93 44.32
N ARG A 466 19.74 13.18 43.45
CA ARG A 466 20.96 12.38 43.77
C ARG A 466 22.24 13.22 43.90
N THR A 467 22.17 14.52 43.60
CA THR A 467 23.37 15.39 43.75
C THR A 467 23.63 15.68 45.23
N PRO A 468 24.90 15.83 45.65
CA PRO A 468 25.22 16.19 47.03
C PRO A 468 24.48 17.47 47.45
N PHE A 469 23.89 17.45 48.65
CA PHE A 469 23.10 18.56 49.21
C PHE A 469 21.73 18.83 48.56
N SER A 470 21.22 17.98 47.65
CA SER A 470 19.93 18.14 47.01
C SER A 470 18.77 18.18 48.02
N PHE A 471 18.86 17.50 49.14
CA PHE A 471 17.84 17.48 50.20
C PHE A 471 17.55 18.87 50.79
N PHE A 472 18.41 19.86 50.56
CA PHE A 472 18.13 21.26 50.92
C PHE A 472 17.35 22.03 49.87
N PHE A 473 17.14 21.47 48.67
CA PHE A 473 16.50 22.18 47.60
C PHE A 473 15.09 21.61 47.31
N SER A 474 14.10 22.50 47.18
CA SER A 474 12.79 22.11 46.68
C SER A 474 12.86 21.70 45.21
N TYR A 475 11.91 20.88 44.74
CA TYR A 475 11.85 20.49 43.33
C TYR A 475 11.77 21.70 42.40
N GLU A 476 11.14 22.79 42.81
CA GLU A 476 11.17 24.05 42.05
C GLU A 476 12.59 24.58 41.87
N THR A 477 13.42 24.52 42.92
CA THR A 477 14.80 24.97 42.84
C THR A 477 15.64 24.10 41.90
N ILE A 478 15.44 22.78 41.96
CA ILE A 478 16.11 21.83 41.05
C ILE A 478 15.65 22.12 39.59
N LEU A 479 14.36 22.36 39.36
CA LEU A 479 13.84 22.70 38.04
C LEU A 479 14.42 24.01 37.49
N ARG A 480 14.51 25.06 38.34
CA ARG A 480 15.17 26.35 37.98
C ARG A 480 16.64 26.15 37.66
N PHE A 481 17.34 25.24 38.34
CA PHE A 481 18.72 24.92 38.05
C PHE A 481 18.85 24.24 36.68
N MET A 482 17.92 23.34 36.34
CA MET A 482 17.88 22.70 35.03
C MET A 482 17.52 23.65 33.88
N GLU A 483 16.91 24.79 34.15
CA GLU A 483 16.58 25.83 33.16
C GLU A 483 17.78 26.73 32.80
N LYS A 484 18.94 26.59 33.46
CA LYS A 484 20.16 27.32 33.09
C LYS A 484 20.54 26.97 31.62
N PRO A 485 21.19 27.91 30.90
CA PRO A 485 21.48 27.75 29.46
C PRO A 485 22.09 26.38 29.07
N GLU A 486 22.88 25.79 29.96
CA GLU A 486 23.55 24.50 29.75
C GLU A 486 22.57 23.32 29.71
N HIS A 487 21.43 23.40 30.42
CA HIS A 487 20.45 22.32 30.56
C HIS A 487 19.05 22.70 30.08
N ALA A 488 18.84 23.96 29.72
CA ALA A 488 17.52 24.53 29.36
C ALA A 488 16.82 23.77 28.24
N ARG A 489 17.57 23.19 27.29
CA ARG A 489 17.00 22.37 26.21
C ARG A 489 16.34 21.11 26.75
N ILE A 490 16.96 20.46 27.75
CA ILE A 490 16.41 19.23 28.37
C ILE A 490 15.17 19.57 29.19
N ALA A 491 15.21 20.62 30.02
CA ALA A 491 14.05 21.04 30.82
C ALA A 491 12.83 21.38 29.93
N ARG A 492 13.04 22.14 28.86
CA ARG A 492 11.97 22.53 27.90
C ARG A 492 11.38 21.35 27.13
N SER A 493 12.07 20.23 27.07
CA SER A 493 11.53 18.99 26.46
C SER A 493 10.55 18.26 27.38
N PHE A 494 10.48 18.59 28.68
CA PHE A 494 9.66 17.86 29.66
C PHE A 494 8.64 18.74 30.40
N VAL A 495 8.83 20.03 30.43
CA VAL A 495 7.91 20.98 31.10
C VAL A 495 7.75 22.24 30.27
N SER A 496 6.54 22.78 30.23
CA SER A 496 6.26 24.03 29.55
C SER A 496 6.87 25.23 30.32
N PRO A 497 7.21 26.34 29.64
CA PRO A 497 7.79 27.52 30.30
C PRO A 497 6.94 28.13 31.40
N ASP A 498 5.61 28.03 31.30
CA ASP A 498 4.61 28.46 32.28
C ASP A 498 4.37 27.43 33.40
N ARG A 499 5.03 26.23 33.28
CA ARG A 499 4.94 25.14 34.27
C ARG A 499 3.55 24.57 34.49
N THR A 500 2.69 24.74 33.51
CA THR A 500 1.32 24.20 33.56
C THR A 500 1.18 22.84 32.89
N GLU A 501 2.11 22.50 31.99
CA GLU A 501 2.11 21.26 31.24
C GLU A 501 3.40 20.47 31.44
N ALA A 502 3.31 19.14 31.58
CA ALA A 502 4.45 18.22 31.64
C ALA A 502 4.31 17.08 30.65
N VAL A 503 5.45 16.55 30.18
CA VAL A 503 5.53 15.48 29.19
C VAL A 503 5.90 14.16 29.83
N PHE A 504 5.18 13.11 29.44
CA PHE A 504 5.52 11.72 29.66
C PHE A 504 5.87 11.10 28.30
N LEU A 505 7.11 10.67 28.15
CA LEU A 505 7.61 9.94 26.98
C LEU A 505 7.56 8.46 27.28
N LEU A 506 6.66 7.74 26.62
CA LEU A 506 6.47 6.31 26.77
C LEU A 506 7.09 5.60 25.58
N ARG A 507 7.73 4.47 25.82
CA ARG A 507 8.13 3.50 24.79
C ARG A 507 7.16 2.34 24.87
N MET A 508 6.33 2.18 23.86
CA MET A 508 5.28 1.17 23.81
C MET A 508 5.82 -0.16 23.29
N ILE A 509 5.29 -1.26 23.83
CA ILE A 509 5.61 -2.62 23.42
C ILE A 509 4.60 -3.06 22.38
N GLU A 510 5.07 -3.52 21.22
CA GLU A 510 4.27 -3.99 20.09
C GLU A 510 4.16 -5.53 20.02
N ALA A 511 5.20 -6.25 20.44
CA ALA A 511 5.32 -7.71 20.25
C ALA A 511 4.22 -8.52 20.94
N HIS A 512 3.65 -8.00 22.03
CA HIS A 512 2.63 -8.69 22.84
C HIS A 512 1.31 -7.94 22.92
N ARG A 513 1.13 -6.92 22.10
CA ARG A 513 -0.09 -6.12 22.07
C ARG A 513 -1.30 -6.97 21.67
N LYS A 514 -2.33 -6.98 22.52
CA LYS A 514 -3.57 -7.74 22.32
C LYS A 514 -4.74 -6.88 21.88
N GLN A 515 -4.68 -5.57 22.15
CA GLN A 515 -5.76 -4.61 21.91
C GLN A 515 -5.34 -3.62 20.80
N PRO A 516 -6.29 -3.04 20.06
CA PRO A 516 -6.00 -1.96 19.13
C PRO A 516 -5.30 -0.78 19.84
N ARG A 517 -4.32 -0.15 19.16
CA ARG A 517 -3.53 0.95 19.74
C ARG A 517 -4.38 2.07 20.34
N MET A 518 -5.47 2.43 19.67
CA MET A 518 -6.33 3.52 20.16
C MET A 518 -7.10 3.15 21.44
N GLU A 519 -7.38 1.87 21.68
CA GLU A 519 -7.93 1.40 22.96
C GLU A 519 -6.88 1.48 24.07
N VAL A 520 -5.63 1.06 23.79
CA VAL A 520 -4.50 1.21 24.70
C VAL A 520 -4.29 2.69 25.06
N VAL A 521 -4.27 3.59 24.07
CA VAL A 521 -4.18 5.03 24.31
C VAL A 521 -5.35 5.54 25.15
N GLY A 522 -6.56 5.05 24.92
CA GLY A 522 -7.75 5.36 25.72
C GLY A 522 -7.58 4.91 27.17
N HIS A 523 -7.03 3.71 27.38
CA HIS A 523 -6.73 3.17 28.71
C HIS A 523 -5.68 4.04 29.44
N LEU A 524 -4.56 4.37 28.80
CA LEU A 524 -3.52 5.22 29.35
C LEU A 524 -4.06 6.63 29.71
N ARG A 525 -4.91 7.21 28.87
CA ARG A 525 -5.61 8.47 29.19
C ARG A 525 -6.49 8.33 30.44
N SER A 526 -7.12 7.19 30.66
CA SER A 526 -7.91 6.93 31.86
C SER A 526 -7.04 6.85 33.12
N ILE A 527 -5.83 6.24 33.00
CA ILE A 527 -4.84 6.23 34.09
C ILE A 527 -4.43 7.67 34.46
N VAL A 528 -4.11 8.49 33.46
CA VAL A 528 -3.76 9.91 33.65
C VAL A 528 -4.87 10.65 34.45
N ARG A 529 -6.14 10.48 34.04
CA ARG A 529 -7.28 11.13 34.73
C ARG A 529 -7.47 10.65 36.16
N ARG A 530 -7.31 9.35 36.41
CA ARG A 530 -7.43 8.77 37.78
C ARG A 530 -6.38 9.31 38.74
N HIS A 531 -5.22 9.75 38.23
CA HIS A 531 -4.16 10.36 39.04
C HIS A 531 -4.30 11.88 39.20
N GLY A 532 -5.44 12.47 38.78
CA GLY A 532 -5.73 13.89 38.95
C GLY A 532 -5.10 14.80 37.89
N PHE A 533 -4.79 14.26 36.73
CA PHE A 533 -4.27 15.00 35.58
C PHE A 533 -5.23 14.96 34.38
N THR A 534 -5.17 16.00 33.56
CA THR A 534 -5.87 16.08 32.28
C THR A 534 -4.89 15.80 31.15
N PRO A 535 -5.11 14.79 30.28
CA PRO A 535 -4.31 14.60 29.10
C PRO A 535 -4.65 15.67 28.05
N VAL A 536 -3.78 16.67 27.90
CA VAL A 536 -3.98 17.84 27.02
C VAL A 536 -3.70 17.49 25.55
N LEU A 537 -2.55 16.89 25.30
CA LEU A 537 -2.12 16.48 23.97
C LEU A 537 -1.56 15.06 24.01
N VAL A 538 -1.75 14.34 22.91
CA VAL A 538 -1.12 13.03 22.69
C VAL A 538 -0.47 13.06 21.32
N GLY A 539 0.75 12.54 21.23
CA GLY A 539 1.54 12.47 20.02
C GLY A 539 2.44 11.23 20.00
N GLY A 540 3.38 11.22 19.08
CA GLY A 540 4.31 10.11 18.86
C GLY A 540 3.79 9.10 17.81
N VAL A 541 4.71 8.28 17.32
CA VAL A 541 4.46 7.34 16.21
C VAL A 541 3.37 6.35 16.57
N TYR A 542 3.37 5.81 17.79
CA TYR A 542 2.34 4.87 18.27
C TYR A 542 0.91 5.40 18.14
N TYR A 543 0.70 6.67 18.54
CA TYR A 543 -0.62 7.32 18.42
C TYR A 543 -1.01 7.56 16.97
N LEU A 544 -0.06 7.99 16.15
CA LEU A 544 -0.28 8.23 14.74
C LEU A 544 -0.61 6.92 14.00
N GLU A 545 0.10 5.83 14.27
CA GLU A 545 -0.20 4.51 13.70
C GLU A 545 -1.59 4.00 14.10
N GLY A 546 -1.97 4.15 15.38
CA GLY A 546 -3.32 3.82 15.83
C GLY A 546 -4.41 4.64 15.11
N ARG A 547 -4.15 5.94 14.89
CA ARG A 547 -5.05 6.78 14.09
C ARG A 547 -5.13 6.34 12.65
N LEU A 548 -3.99 5.97 12.06
CA LEU A 548 -3.90 5.45 10.71
C LEU A 548 -4.73 4.17 10.55
N ALA A 549 -4.64 3.26 11.51
CA ALA A 549 -5.44 2.03 11.54
C ALA A 549 -6.96 2.34 11.49
N GLN A 550 -7.42 3.32 12.27
CA GLN A 550 -8.81 3.79 12.21
C GLN A 550 -9.18 4.38 10.84
N LEU A 551 -8.29 5.16 10.24
CA LEU A 551 -8.50 5.72 8.90
C LEU A 551 -8.56 4.63 7.83
N VAL A 552 -7.73 3.61 7.93
CA VAL A 552 -7.77 2.44 7.03
C VAL A 552 -9.11 1.73 7.17
N ALA A 553 -9.53 1.40 8.38
CA ALA A 553 -10.81 0.72 8.63
C ALA A 553 -12.01 1.54 8.11
N SER A 554 -12.06 2.82 8.42
CA SER A 554 -13.15 3.71 7.96
C SER A 554 -13.16 3.89 6.44
N SER A 555 -11.97 3.99 5.82
CA SER A 555 -11.84 4.16 4.37
C SER A 555 -12.26 2.91 3.59
N LEU A 556 -11.98 1.72 4.11
CA LEU A 556 -12.46 0.47 3.53
C LEU A 556 -13.98 0.45 3.46
N VAL A 557 -14.65 0.72 4.59
CA VAL A 557 -16.13 0.71 4.64
C VAL A 557 -16.72 1.79 3.74
N THR A 558 -16.28 3.03 3.91
CA THR A 558 -16.81 4.19 3.18
C THR A 558 -16.49 4.12 1.69
N GLY A 559 -15.25 3.76 1.35
CA GLY A 559 -14.79 3.63 -0.03
C GLY A 559 -15.55 2.53 -0.79
N LEU A 560 -15.70 1.35 -0.17
CA LEU A 560 -16.47 0.25 -0.76
C LEU A 560 -17.95 0.58 -0.92
N PHE A 561 -18.56 1.26 0.05
CA PHE A 561 -19.97 1.68 -0.04
C PHE A 561 -20.22 2.61 -1.24
N TRP A 562 -19.46 3.69 -1.36
CA TRP A 562 -19.62 4.62 -2.48
C TRP A 562 -19.26 4.00 -3.81
N LEU A 563 -18.24 3.16 -3.86
CA LEU A 563 -17.82 2.47 -5.06
C LEU A 563 -18.90 1.51 -5.55
N ASN A 564 -19.51 0.71 -4.66
CA ASN A 564 -20.63 -0.15 -5.02
C ASN A 564 -21.85 0.64 -5.50
N LEU A 565 -22.18 1.77 -4.85
CA LEU A 565 -23.29 2.62 -5.25
C LEU A 565 -23.09 3.17 -6.67
N LEU A 566 -21.88 3.63 -6.99
CA LEU A 566 -21.56 4.10 -8.35
C LEU A 566 -21.64 2.96 -9.38
N PHE A 567 -21.20 1.77 -9.03
CA PHE A 567 -21.27 0.62 -9.92
C PHE A 567 -22.70 0.12 -10.17
N ILE A 568 -23.64 0.36 -9.28
CA ILE A 568 -25.08 0.11 -9.54
C ILE A 568 -25.53 0.93 -10.74
N GLY A 569 -25.19 2.21 -10.78
CA GLY A 569 -25.51 3.09 -11.91
C GLY A 569 -24.86 2.63 -13.22
N ILE A 570 -23.59 2.24 -13.19
CA ILE A 570 -22.87 1.75 -14.38
C ILE A 570 -23.44 0.41 -14.85
N ALA A 571 -23.70 -0.52 -13.93
CA ALA A 571 -24.31 -1.81 -14.26
C ALA A 571 -25.65 -1.64 -14.97
N TRP A 572 -26.48 -0.69 -14.52
CA TRP A 572 -27.73 -0.34 -15.16
C TRP A 572 -27.54 0.16 -16.60
N ILE A 573 -26.62 1.10 -16.81
CA ILE A 573 -26.32 1.68 -18.13
C ILE A 573 -25.73 0.63 -19.08
N VAL A 574 -24.83 -0.21 -18.58
CA VAL A 574 -24.12 -1.23 -19.36
C VAL A 574 -25.03 -2.40 -19.70
N ALA A 575 -25.77 -2.94 -18.75
CA ALA A 575 -26.63 -4.10 -18.96
C ALA A 575 -27.92 -3.76 -19.71
N ARG A 576 -28.45 -2.56 -19.54
CA ARG A 576 -29.78 -2.11 -20.09
C ARG A 576 -30.93 -3.07 -19.79
N SER A 577 -30.78 -3.83 -18.69
CA SER A 577 -31.83 -4.73 -18.19
C SER A 577 -31.65 -4.90 -16.68
N VAL A 578 -32.76 -4.93 -15.93
CA VAL A 578 -32.77 -5.10 -14.48
C VAL A 578 -32.02 -6.36 -14.06
N ARG A 579 -32.33 -7.47 -14.74
CA ARG A 579 -31.70 -8.76 -14.44
C ARG A 579 -30.20 -8.77 -14.73
N GLY A 580 -29.77 -8.16 -15.85
CA GLY A 580 -28.35 -8.04 -16.19
C GLY A 580 -27.60 -7.15 -15.19
N ALA A 581 -28.21 -6.02 -14.79
CA ALA A 581 -27.65 -5.13 -13.78
C ALA A 581 -27.52 -5.86 -12.42
N PHE A 582 -28.57 -6.55 -11.99
CA PHE A 582 -28.54 -7.35 -10.76
C PHE A 582 -27.45 -8.43 -10.80
N ALA A 583 -27.34 -9.15 -11.93
CA ALA A 583 -26.30 -10.17 -12.11
C ALA A 583 -24.89 -9.58 -12.01
N MET A 584 -24.66 -8.38 -12.61
CA MET A 584 -23.37 -7.68 -12.51
C MET A 584 -23.08 -7.27 -11.06
N ILE A 585 -24.01 -6.66 -10.37
CA ILE A 585 -23.83 -6.21 -8.98
C ILE A 585 -23.57 -7.41 -8.05
N PHE A 586 -24.38 -8.46 -8.18
CA PHE A 586 -24.24 -9.67 -7.37
C PHE A 586 -22.87 -10.31 -7.57
N SER A 587 -22.43 -10.51 -8.82
CA SER A 587 -21.12 -11.11 -9.12
C SER A 587 -19.97 -10.24 -8.65
N LEU A 588 -20.09 -8.91 -8.81
CA LEU A 588 -19.06 -7.96 -8.37
C LEU A 588 -18.91 -7.94 -6.84
N THR A 589 -20.02 -8.03 -6.10
CA THR A 589 -20.00 -8.00 -4.63
C THR A 589 -19.32 -9.24 -4.04
N LEU A 590 -19.35 -10.38 -4.74
CA LEU A 590 -18.67 -11.59 -4.28
C LEU A 590 -17.14 -11.42 -4.20
N VAL A 591 -16.55 -10.64 -5.09
CA VAL A 591 -15.09 -10.47 -5.14
C VAL A 591 -14.53 -9.82 -3.87
N PRO A 592 -14.94 -8.60 -3.47
CA PRO A 592 -14.45 -7.99 -2.23
C PRO A 592 -14.83 -8.79 -0.98
N LEU A 593 -16.01 -9.42 -0.98
CA LEU A 593 -16.46 -10.25 0.13
C LEU A 593 -15.52 -11.44 0.36
N CYS A 594 -15.14 -12.14 -0.70
CA CYS A 594 -14.19 -13.24 -0.63
C CYS A 594 -12.77 -12.76 -0.27
N MET A 595 -12.33 -11.64 -0.85
CA MET A 595 -11.01 -11.09 -0.59
C MET A 595 -10.85 -10.71 0.88
N ILE A 596 -11.71 -9.85 1.37
CA ILE A 596 -11.62 -9.30 2.72
C ILE A 596 -11.87 -10.42 3.75
N GLY A 597 -12.87 -11.25 3.50
CA GLY A 597 -13.15 -12.39 4.36
C GLY A 597 -12.01 -13.43 4.37
N GLY A 598 -11.39 -13.68 3.22
CA GLY A 598 -10.22 -14.55 3.11
C GLY A 598 -9.02 -14.02 3.91
N ILE A 599 -8.76 -12.71 3.83
CA ILE A 599 -7.74 -12.01 4.63
C ILE A 599 -8.00 -12.23 6.13
N GLY A 600 -9.25 -12.07 6.58
CA GLY A 600 -9.63 -12.30 7.98
C GLY A 600 -9.40 -13.74 8.44
N TRP A 601 -9.71 -14.75 7.61
CA TRP A 601 -9.46 -16.16 7.92
C TRP A 601 -7.96 -16.50 7.99
N LEU A 602 -7.15 -15.87 7.13
CA LEU A 602 -5.70 -16.09 7.10
C LEU A 602 -4.95 -15.24 8.13
N HIS A 603 -5.67 -14.43 8.93
CA HIS A 603 -5.07 -13.47 9.89
C HIS A 603 -3.98 -12.60 9.26
N VAL A 604 -4.15 -12.25 7.97
CA VAL A 604 -3.22 -11.34 7.29
C VAL A 604 -3.58 -9.91 7.68
N PRO A 605 -2.66 -9.15 8.28
CA PRO A 605 -2.97 -7.79 8.69
C PRO A 605 -3.14 -6.88 7.47
N MET A 606 -4.11 -5.99 7.55
CA MET A 606 -4.44 -5.01 6.52
C MET A 606 -3.89 -3.65 6.91
N ASP A 607 -2.82 -3.24 6.28
CA ASP A 607 -2.16 -1.95 6.48
C ASP A 607 -2.58 -0.92 5.42
N ILE A 608 -2.11 0.33 5.56
CA ILE A 608 -2.44 1.42 4.64
C ILE A 608 -2.04 1.13 3.18
N ILE A 609 -1.03 0.29 2.96
CA ILE A 609 -0.51 -0.02 1.64
C ILE A 609 -1.33 -1.12 0.99
N SER A 610 -1.75 -2.13 1.75
CA SER A 610 -2.56 -3.25 1.28
C SER A 610 -4.05 -2.95 1.24
N ALA A 611 -4.56 -2.01 2.05
CA ALA A 611 -5.98 -1.66 2.09
C ALA A 611 -6.59 -1.25 0.73
N PRO A 612 -5.93 -0.45 -0.13
CA PRO A 612 -6.47 -0.07 -1.43
C PRO A 612 -6.59 -1.24 -2.41
N ALA A 613 -5.98 -2.40 -2.11
CA ALA A 613 -6.03 -3.59 -2.97
C ALA A 613 -7.47 -3.96 -3.37
N THR A 614 -8.41 -3.88 -2.44
CA THR A 614 -9.81 -4.21 -2.68
C THR A 614 -10.46 -3.24 -3.66
N ASN A 615 -10.26 -1.92 -3.48
CA ASN A 615 -10.82 -0.90 -4.36
C ASN A 615 -10.21 -0.97 -5.78
N ILE A 616 -8.91 -1.20 -5.85
CA ILE A 616 -8.18 -1.40 -7.12
C ILE A 616 -8.69 -2.67 -7.81
N CYS A 617 -8.81 -3.77 -7.08
CA CYS A 617 -9.29 -5.03 -7.62
C CYS A 617 -10.72 -4.91 -8.18
N ILE A 618 -11.64 -4.28 -7.46
CA ILE A 618 -13.01 -4.04 -7.95
C ILE A 618 -12.98 -3.20 -9.22
N GLY A 619 -12.18 -2.12 -9.25
CA GLY A 619 -12.06 -1.26 -10.44
C GLY A 619 -11.53 -1.99 -11.68
N ILE A 620 -10.67 -2.99 -11.50
CA ILE A 620 -10.10 -3.83 -12.56
C ILE A 620 -11.03 -5.00 -12.91
N ALA A 621 -11.59 -5.66 -11.91
CA ALA A 621 -12.44 -6.83 -12.04
C ALA A 621 -13.65 -6.57 -12.95
N ILE A 622 -14.24 -5.40 -12.86
CA ILE A 622 -15.40 -5.04 -13.68
C ILE A 622 -15.10 -4.95 -15.19
N ASP A 623 -13.81 -4.84 -15.58
CA ASP A 623 -13.39 -4.81 -16.99
C ASP A 623 -13.85 -6.05 -17.75
N SER A 624 -13.52 -7.22 -17.26
CA SER A 624 -13.90 -8.52 -17.82
C SER A 624 -15.42 -8.68 -17.87
N MET A 625 -16.13 -8.24 -16.83
CA MET A 625 -17.59 -8.25 -16.75
C MET A 625 -18.25 -7.36 -17.81
N ILE A 626 -17.76 -6.14 -17.99
CA ILE A 626 -18.26 -5.20 -18.99
C ILE A 626 -18.07 -5.78 -20.39
N HIS A 627 -16.89 -6.29 -20.72
CA HIS A 627 -16.62 -6.91 -22.01
C HIS A 627 -17.54 -8.10 -22.29
N LEU A 628 -17.82 -8.94 -21.28
CA LEU A 628 -18.76 -10.05 -21.40
C LEU A 628 -20.18 -9.56 -21.69
N VAL A 629 -20.69 -8.58 -20.94
CA VAL A 629 -22.05 -8.04 -21.09
C VAL A 629 -22.21 -7.37 -22.46
N PHE A 630 -21.22 -6.64 -22.95
CA PHE A 630 -21.25 -6.11 -24.33
C PHE A 630 -21.25 -7.22 -25.38
N GLY A 631 -20.57 -8.34 -25.15
CA GLY A 631 -20.65 -9.54 -26.00
C GLY A 631 -22.06 -10.14 -26.02
N VAL A 632 -22.70 -10.28 -24.85
CA VAL A 632 -24.10 -10.73 -24.72
C VAL A 632 -25.07 -9.81 -25.48
N ARG A 633 -24.90 -8.49 -25.32
CA ARG A 633 -25.74 -7.49 -26.02
C ARG A 633 -25.58 -7.56 -27.55
N ARG A 634 -24.38 -7.84 -28.05
CA ARG A 634 -24.19 -8.08 -29.50
C ARG A 634 -24.95 -9.33 -29.95
N ALA A 635 -24.81 -10.44 -29.19
CA ALA A 635 -25.53 -11.67 -29.50
C ALA A 635 -27.07 -11.48 -29.45
N GLN A 636 -27.58 -10.63 -28.57
CA GLN A 636 -29.00 -10.27 -28.51
C GLN A 636 -29.47 -9.47 -29.76
N ARG A 637 -28.61 -8.55 -30.23
CA ARG A 637 -28.89 -7.83 -31.50
C ARG A 637 -28.90 -8.75 -32.72
N ASP A 638 -28.11 -9.84 -32.67
CA ASP A 638 -28.07 -10.91 -33.69
C ASP A 638 -29.23 -11.90 -33.53
N GLY A 639 -30.28 -11.58 -32.74
CA GLY A 639 -31.49 -12.37 -32.55
C GLY A 639 -31.42 -13.49 -31.52
N LYS A 640 -30.31 -13.68 -30.81
CA LYS A 640 -30.21 -14.66 -29.71
C LYS A 640 -30.87 -14.13 -28.45
N GLN A 641 -31.61 -14.97 -27.72
CA GLN A 641 -32.32 -14.56 -26.50
C GLN A 641 -31.91 -15.42 -25.28
N GLY A 642 -32.12 -14.87 -24.10
CA GLY A 642 -31.93 -15.57 -22.81
C GLY A 642 -30.54 -16.24 -22.69
N TRP A 643 -30.54 -17.50 -22.31
CA TRP A 643 -29.33 -18.31 -22.13
C TRP A 643 -28.45 -18.41 -23.38
N ALA A 644 -29.05 -18.51 -24.58
CA ALA A 644 -28.29 -18.62 -25.84
C ALA A 644 -27.45 -17.34 -26.11
N ALA A 645 -27.92 -16.18 -25.71
CA ALA A 645 -27.17 -14.93 -25.84
C ALA A 645 -25.94 -14.92 -24.86
N TRP A 646 -26.12 -15.41 -23.64
CA TRP A 646 -25.04 -15.50 -22.67
C TRP A 646 -23.94 -16.49 -23.09
N VAL A 647 -24.33 -17.67 -23.60
CA VAL A 647 -23.38 -18.64 -24.15
C VAL A 647 -22.61 -18.05 -25.34
N ALA A 648 -23.30 -17.36 -26.23
CA ALA A 648 -22.65 -16.74 -27.40
C ALA A 648 -21.71 -15.60 -26.99
N GLY A 649 -22.12 -14.72 -26.09
CA GLY A 649 -21.27 -13.63 -25.57
C GLY A 649 -20.04 -14.15 -24.84
N ARG A 650 -20.20 -15.17 -23.96
CA ARG A 650 -19.10 -15.82 -23.27
C ARG A 650 -18.12 -16.49 -24.27
N ARG A 651 -18.59 -17.20 -25.27
CA ARG A 651 -17.77 -17.83 -26.30
C ARG A 651 -17.00 -16.79 -27.13
N GLU A 652 -17.60 -15.65 -27.43
CA GLU A 652 -16.96 -14.58 -28.17
C GLU A 652 -15.87 -13.88 -27.37
N GLN A 653 -16.10 -13.60 -26.08
CA GLN A 653 -15.19 -12.84 -25.23
C GLN A 653 -14.23 -13.70 -24.40
N TRP A 654 -14.41 -15.02 -24.38
CA TRP A 654 -13.63 -15.96 -23.56
C TRP A 654 -12.12 -15.68 -23.57
N ARG A 655 -11.55 -15.57 -24.79
CA ARG A 655 -10.10 -15.36 -24.94
C ARG A 655 -9.68 -14.01 -24.36
N GLY A 656 -10.42 -12.96 -24.67
CA GLY A 656 -10.14 -11.62 -24.15
C GLY A 656 -10.15 -11.60 -22.63
N ILE A 657 -11.18 -12.17 -22.01
CA ILE A 657 -11.33 -12.23 -20.55
C ILE A 657 -10.17 -13.01 -19.93
N VAL A 658 -10.00 -14.28 -20.29
CA VAL A 658 -8.99 -15.15 -19.65
C VAL A 658 -7.57 -14.62 -19.80
N TYR A 659 -7.22 -14.12 -20.99
CA TYR A 659 -5.86 -13.60 -21.19
C TYR A 659 -5.65 -12.23 -20.53
N SER A 660 -6.65 -11.36 -20.51
CA SER A 660 -6.57 -10.11 -19.76
C SER A 660 -6.37 -10.39 -18.27
N ASP A 661 -7.16 -11.28 -17.70
CA ASP A 661 -7.10 -11.61 -16.27
C ASP A 661 -5.79 -12.35 -15.91
N ILE A 662 -5.27 -13.22 -16.79
CA ILE A 662 -3.93 -13.81 -16.61
C ILE A 662 -2.85 -12.73 -16.60
N ILE A 663 -2.94 -11.73 -17.49
CA ILE A 663 -1.99 -10.62 -17.55
C ILE A 663 -2.08 -9.76 -16.29
N PHE A 664 -3.29 -9.43 -15.85
CA PHE A 664 -3.50 -8.72 -14.58
C PHE A 664 -2.93 -9.52 -13.40
N ALA A 665 -3.30 -10.79 -13.30
CA ALA A 665 -2.84 -11.69 -12.23
C ALA A 665 -1.30 -11.81 -12.22
N ALA A 666 -0.69 -12.02 -13.38
CA ALA A 666 0.76 -12.08 -13.53
C ALA A 666 1.44 -10.74 -13.16
N GLY A 667 0.84 -9.62 -13.54
CA GLY A 667 1.34 -8.29 -13.20
C GLY A 667 1.32 -8.00 -11.71
N PHE A 668 0.24 -8.34 -11.02
CA PHE A 668 0.17 -8.19 -9.56
C PHE A 668 0.99 -9.24 -8.81
N ALA A 669 1.22 -10.43 -9.41
CA ALA A 669 2.13 -11.42 -8.85
C ALA A 669 3.58 -10.93 -8.77
N ILE A 670 4.00 -9.97 -9.61
CA ILE A 670 5.32 -9.33 -9.52
C ILE A 670 5.53 -8.70 -8.13
N PHE A 671 4.49 -8.16 -7.51
CA PHE A 671 4.59 -7.55 -6.18
C PHE A 671 4.90 -8.57 -5.06
N ALA A 672 4.68 -9.86 -5.30
CA ALA A 672 5.14 -10.92 -4.38
C ALA A 672 6.68 -10.97 -4.25
N LEU A 673 7.42 -10.41 -5.22
CA LEU A 673 8.88 -10.29 -5.20
C LEU A 673 9.37 -9.13 -4.33
N SER A 674 8.48 -8.28 -3.79
CA SER A 674 8.84 -7.11 -2.99
C SER A 674 9.73 -7.48 -1.79
N ALA A 675 10.67 -6.61 -1.48
CA ALA A 675 11.40 -6.65 -0.23
C ALA A 675 10.54 -6.15 0.95
N PHE A 676 9.41 -5.46 0.67
CA PHE A 676 8.55 -4.81 1.63
C PHE A 676 7.22 -5.56 1.81
N PRO A 677 6.95 -6.22 2.95
CA PRO A 677 5.77 -7.06 3.17
C PRO A 677 4.42 -6.42 2.86
N PRO A 678 4.16 -5.12 3.17
CA PRO A 678 2.91 -4.48 2.78
C PRO A 678 2.65 -4.47 1.26
N THR A 679 3.69 -4.28 0.44
CA THR A 679 3.57 -4.35 -1.02
C THR A 679 3.33 -5.80 -1.49
N GLN A 680 3.95 -6.79 -0.83
CA GLN A 680 3.64 -8.21 -1.11
C GLN A 680 2.17 -8.52 -0.85
N ARG A 681 1.63 -8.07 0.29
CA ARG A 681 0.22 -8.25 0.65
C ARG A 681 -0.70 -7.60 -0.37
N LEU A 682 -0.41 -6.34 -0.78
CA LEU A 682 -1.14 -5.67 -1.85
C LEU A 682 -1.23 -6.54 -3.11
N GLY A 683 -0.10 -7.04 -3.59
CA GLY A 683 -0.04 -7.87 -4.80
C GLY A 683 -0.79 -9.19 -4.67
N LEU A 684 -0.59 -9.92 -3.56
CA LEU A 684 -1.22 -11.21 -3.32
C LEU A 684 -2.73 -11.09 -3.13
N VAL A 685 -3.19 -10.03 -2.46
CA VAL A 685 -4.63 -9.78 -2.25
C VAL A 685 -5.31 -9.46 -3.58
N VAL A 686 -4.71 -8.60 -4.42
CA VAL A 686 -5.25 -8.31 -5.76
C VAL A 686 -5.21 -9.56 -6.64
N LEU A 687 -4.13 -10.34 -6.61
CA LEU A 687 -4.02 -11.61 -7.33
C LEU A 687 -5.16 -12.57 -6.97
N ALA A 688 -5.40 -12.78 -5.68
CA ALA A 688 -6.51 -13.62 -5.21
C ALA A 688 -7.87 -13.08 -5.67
N GLY A 689 -8.08 -11.77 -5.61
CA GLY A 689 -9.29 -11.11 -6.09
C GLY A 689 -9.52 -11.31 -7.58
N LEU A 690 -8.48 -11.21 -8.42
CA LEU A 690 -8.59 -11.43 -9.86
C LEU A 690 -8.92 -12.89 -10.21
N VAL A 691 -8.39 -13.86 -9.47
CA VAL A 691 -8.79 -15.28 -9.63
C VAL A 691 -10.27 -15.46 -9.31
N LEU A 692 -10.74 -14.86 -8.23
CA LEU A 692 -12.16 -14.88 -7.84
C LEU A 692 -13.03 -14.16 -8.87
N ASP A 693 -12.55 -13.09 -9.48
CA ASP A 693 -13.25 -12.35 -10.54
C ASP A 693 -13.48 -13.19 -11.78
N VAL A 694 -12.45 -13.91 -12.25
CA VAL A 694 -12.61 -14.86 -13.38
C VAL A 694 -13.70 -15.87 -13.09
N LEU A 695 -13.71 -16.45 -11.88
CA LEU A 695 -14.72 -17.41 -11.47
C LEU A 695 -16.12 -16.77 -11.39
N ALA A 696 -16.23 -15.59 -10.81
CA ALA A 696 -17.50 -14.86 -10.73
C ALA A 696 -18.03 -14.50 -12.13
N ASN A 697 -17.19 -14.00 -13.02
CA ASN A 697 -17.58 -13.55 -14.36
C ASN A 697 -17.93 -14.72 -15.30
N LEU A 698 -17.20 -15.81 -15.24
CA LEU A 698 -17.42 -16.93 -16.15
C LEU A 698 -18.47 -17.93 -15.65
N LEU A 699 -18.71 -18.01 -14.35
CA LEU A 699 -19.62 -18.95 -13.75
C LEU A 699 -20.87 -18.28 -13.19
N VAL A 700 -20.72 -17.34 -12.26
CA VAL A 700 -21.86 -16.76 -11.51
C VAL A 700 -22.65 -15.77 -12.34
N LEU A 701 -21.98 -14.84 -13.02
CA LEU A 701 -22.64 -13.82 -13.83
C LEU A 701 -23.58 -14.38 -14.91
N PRO A 702 -23.19 -15.41 -15.71
CA PRO A 702 -24.11 -16.04 -16.67
C PRO A 702 -25.25 -16.82 -15.99
N LEU A 703 -25.04 -17.41 -14.83
CA LEU A 703 -26.07 -18.14 -14.09
C LEU A 703 -27.21 -17.19 -13.67
N VAL A 704 -26.86 -16.08 -13.06
CA VAL A 704 -27.83 -15.09 -12.56
C VAL A 704 -28.49 -14.34 -13.72
N GLY A 705 -27.70 -13.96 -14.73
CA GLY A 705 -28.18 -13.17 -15.89
C GLY A 705 -29.00 -13.96 -16.91
N GLY A 706 -28.75 -15.27 -17.06
CA GLY A 706 -29.31 -16.11 -18.11
C GLY A 706 -30.68 -16.78 -17.85
N GLY A 707 -31.26 -16.65 -16.72
CA GLY A 707 -32.41 -17.27 -16.03
C GLY A 707 -33.75 -17.63 -16.74
N GLU A 708 -33.77 -17.93 -18.02
CA GLU A 708 -34.99 -18.49 -18.70
C GLU A 708 -34.82 -19.97 -19.09
N TRP A 709 -34.58 -20.79 -18.12
CA TRP A 709 -34.26 -22.22 -18.35
C TRP A 709 -35.49 -23.08 -18.60
N LYS A 710 -36.66 -22.73 -18.10
CA LYS A 710 -37.86 -23.59 -18.14
C LYS A 710 -38.77 -23.42 -19.35
N ARG A 711 -38.67 -22.34 -20.17
CA ARG A 711 -39.62 -22.08 -21.28
C ARG A 711 -39.16 -22.60 -22.65
N SER A 712 -37.92 -22.98 -22.86
CA SER A 712 -37.44 -23.39 -24.21
C SER A 712 -37.79 -24.85 -24.58
N ARG A 713 -38.18 -25.72 -23.64
CA ARG A 713 -38.53 -27.11 -23.97
C ARG A 713 -39.93 -27.34 -24.54
N ALA A 714 -40.82 -26.34 -24.44
CA ALA A 714 -42.22 -26.50 -24.86
C ALA A 714 -42.55 -26.03 -26.27
N LYS A 715 -41.60 -25.42 -27.03
CA LYS A 715 -41.87 -24.84 -28.35
C LYS A 715 -41.18 -25.48 -29.55
N SER A 716 -40.53 -26.63 -29.37
CA SER A 716 -39.85 -27.34 -30.49
C SER A 716 -40.41 -28.75 -30.76
N ALA A 717 -41.70 -28.96 -30.55
CA ALA A 717 -42.35 -30.09 -31.21
C ALA A 717 -42.86 -29.63 -32.58
N PRO A 718 -42.42 -30.20 -33.73
CA PRO A 718 -42.98 -29.89 -35.00
C PRO A 718 -44.43 -30.42 -34.99
N ARG A 719 -45.39 -29.50 -35.26
CA ARG A 719 -46.77 -29.94 -35.61
C ARG A 719 -46.67 -30.82 -36.82
N ALA A 720 -47.01 -32.09 -36.66
CA ALA A 720 -47.27 -32.95 -37.80
C ALA A 720 -48.34 -32.35 -38.70
N ALA A 721 -48.05 -32.26 -40.01
CA ALA A 721 -49.01 -31.86 -41.00
C ALA A 721 -50.14 -32.90 -41.10
N PRO A 722 -51.39 -32.50 -41.22
CA PRO A 722 -52.48 -33.46 -41.43
C PRO A 722 -52.35 -34.11 -42.79
N ALA A 723 -52.44 -35.43 -42.81
CA ALA A 723 -52.52 -36.24 -44.00
C ALA A 723 -53.85 -35.93 -44.69
N THR A 724 -53.77 -35.44 -45.92
CA THR A 724 -54.90 -35.37 -46.85
C THR A 724 -55.08 -36.72 -47.53
N VAL A 725 -56.31 -37.29 -47.37
CA VAL A 725 -56.83 -38.43 -48.13
C VAL A 725 -57.18 -38.01 -49.54
#